data_cf2738f25a0d5b7ec1040ccdcecd3120
#
_entry.id   cf2738f25a0d5b7ec1040ccdcecd3120
#
_cell.length_a   1.000
_cell.length_b   1.000
_cell.length_c   1.000
_cell.angle_alpha   90.00
_cell.angle_beta   90.00
_cell.angle_gamma   90.00
#
_symmetry.space_group_name_H-M   'P 1'
#
loop_
_entity.id
_entity.type
_entity.pdbx_description
1 polymer ?
#
loop_
_entity_poly.entity_id
_entity_poly.type
_entity_poly.pdbx_seq_one_letter_code
_entity_poly.pdbx_strand_id
1 'polypeptide(L)'
;MKFYCFFLIIVFSINITFCQDSNPIDSFTNSIGFKKDSLSNKNLPSIKKYLIFKNYSDTTYIDTSLTIKKLYKFNFLRKDNLEKLKFSNLGQTYNSLTFDFENSSLPAFSFSSKKDIYLNSNDVNYYNIPTPLTELLFKSVMKQGQFTDVLFSTNTSENFNFSIGFKGMRSLGNYQNILSGLKQFVFSTNYKSKNNNYRIRTHYVSQNLENRENGGLTDASIINFESEDNLFTERSKLSVKFENATSYFLNKRYFFDQNILLLKLKNSNSFSLGHVFEYETMYNSFEQADSSDYYGSASNQINDKTELKTVSNTFYTSLKSKFFGNVMVSYLNYNYSYKTNALSTNHEGFKENENSISFALKKSIFNHDISGKFSKNLFGNRLGDLLNFKLDSNNESEINYSLGLDILSKHSGFHFELFDSAYEKVSWSNDLKLLKIKNLFFKINSNLFGSLSLDYRLIDNLAYFELLNNDTINNEGEVNLIPKVNQYENTVKYLKFKWQKEFRFGKFALDNSIIYQSVSQDQKVLNLPNLITRNTFYYSNNVFKRAMFIQTGFTFNYFSKYFADEYNPLISSFHIQSEKKIGGFPMLDFFVNAKIKQTRLYFKAEHINSSITGNSFYSSPSYPYRDFLIRFGLVWNFFN
;
A
#
# COMPACT_ATOMS: atom_id res chain seq x y z
N MET A 1 -39.83 11.22 3.85
CA MET A 1 -38.60 11.19 4.68
C MET A 1 -38.81 10.54 6.05
N LYS A 2 -39.68 9.54 6.19
CA LYS A 2 -39.95 8.84 7.46
C LYS A 2 -39.78 7.29 7.40
N PHE A 3 -39.31 6.75 6.28
CA PHE A 3 -39.20 5.29 6.10
C PHE A 3 -37.76 4.73 6.19
N TYR A 4 -36.73 5.59 6.25
CA TYR A 4 -35.32 5.17 6.28
C TYR A 4 -34.72 5.04 7.67
N CYS A 5 -35.40 5.52 8.73
CA CYS A 5 -34.95 5.37 10.12
C CYS A 5 -35.30 4.02 10.76
N PHE A 6 -36.19 3.23 10.16
CA PHE A 6 -36.66 1.99 10.79
C PHE A 6 -35.74 0.78 10.55
N PHE A 7 -34.93 0.83 9.50
CA PHE A 7 -34.02 -0.29 9.18
C PHE A 7 -32.70 -0.25 9.96
N LEU A 8 -32.33 0.90 10.52
CA LEU A 8 -31.09 1.06 11.30
C LEU A 8 -31.29 0.72 12.78
N ILE A 9 -32.50 0.65 13.28
CA ILE A 9 -32.82 0.34 14.69
C ILE A 9 -32.89 -1.16 14.96
N ILE A 10 -33.14 -2.00 13.95
CA ILE A 10 -33.19 -3.47 14.10
C ILE A 10 -31.80 -4.13 14.24
N VAL A 11 -30.74 -3.45 13.84
CA VAL A 11 -29.38 -4.02 13.93
C VAL A 11 -28.72 -3.75 15.30
N PHE A 12 -29.26 -2.86 16.13
CA PHE A 12 -28.65 -2.44 17.40
C PHE A 12 -29.39 -2.86 18.67
N SER A 13 -30.44 -3.68 18.58
CA SER A 13 -31.14 -4.16 19.79
C SER A 13 -30.82 -5.62 20.14
N ILE A 14 -29.53 -5.97 20.22
CA ILE A 14 -29.13 -7.18 20.96
C ILE A 14 -28.70 -6.74 22.32
N ASN A 15 -29.66 -6.81 23.26
CA ASN A 15 -29.38 -6.67 24.67
C ASN A 15 -28.54 -7.86 25.15
N ILE A 16 -27.31 -7.60 25.53
CA ILE A 16 -26.47 -8.55 26.26
C ILE A 16 -26.85 -8.42 27.73
N THR A 17 -27.73 -9.30 28.20
CA THR A 17 -27.91 -9.54 29.62
C THR A 17 -26.80 -10.44 30.12
N PHE A 18 -25.88 -9.89 30.91
CA PHE A 18 -24.98 -10.68 31.75
C PHE A 18 -25.78 -11.32 32.89
N CYS A 19 -25.87 -12.62 32.89
CA CYS A 19 -26.26 -13.38 34.09
C CYS A 19 -24.97 -14.01 34.63
N GLN A 20 -24.57 -13.56 35.81
CA GLN A 20 -23.61 -14.28 36.65
C GLN A 20 -24.38 -15.34 37.41
N ASP A 21 -24.10 -16.62 37.15
CA ASP A 21 -24.25 -17.66 38.15
C ASP A 21 -23.26 -18.80 37.92
N SER A 22 -22.75 -19.28 39.02
CA SER A 22 -21.66 -20.21 39.21
C SER A 22 -22.10 -21.68 39.14
N ASN A 23 -21.24 -22.52 38.48
CA ASN A 23 -21.09 -23.99 38.55
C ASN A 23 -21.99 -24.86 37.63
N PRO A 24 -21.53 -26.07 37.28
CA PRO A 24 -20.21 -26.59 36.87
C PRO A 24 -20.16 -27.19 35.45
N ILE A 25 -18.96 -27.52 35.04
CA ILE A 25 -18.52 -27.87 33.67
C ILE A 25 -19.09 -29.15 33.05
N ASP A 26 -20.00 -29.89 33.67
CA ASP A 26 -20.40 -31.23 33.20
C ASP A 26 -21.71 -31.34 32.41
N SER A 27 -22.39 -30.25 32.08
CA SER A 27 -23.68 -30.34 31.34
C SER A 27 -23.66 -29.79 29.90
N PHE A 28 -22.53 -29.35 29.41
CA PHE A 28 -22.45 -28.69 28.09
C PHE A 28 -22.27 -29.62 26.89
N THR A 29 -22.11 -30.93 27.11
CA THR A 29 -21.87 -31.88 26.01
C THR A 29 -23.13 -32.54 25.44
N ASN A 30 -24.29 -32.33 26.03
CA ASN A 30 -25.51 -33.08 25.65
C ASN A 30 -26.69 -32.27 25.10
N SER A 31 -26.57 -30.95 24.89
CA SER A 31 -27.70 -30.13 24.41
C SER A 31 -27.52 -29.45 23.04
N ILE A 32 -26.39 -29.61 22.37
CA ILE A 32 -26.27 -29.28 20.94
C ILE A 32 -26.35 -30.58 20.15
N GLY A 33 -27.58 -31.09 20.05
CA GLY A 33 -27.92 -32.08 19.07
C GLY A 33 -27.73 -31.50 17.69
N PHE A 34 -26.48 -31.54 17.14
CA PHE A 34 -26.29 -31.49 15.73
C PHE A 34 -26.95 -32.74 15.17
N LYS A 35 -28.22 -32.63 14.72
CA LYS A 35 -28.74 -33.56 13.76
C LYS A 35 -27.69 -33.70 12.68
N LYS A 36 -27.10 -34.86 12.62
CA LYS A 36 -26.31 -35.32 11.51
C LYS A 36 -27.27 -35.49 10.35
N ASP A 37 -27.78 -34.37 9.83
CA ASP A 37 -28.38 -34.39 8.51
C ASP A 37 -27.25 -34.81 7.60
N SER A 38 -27.39 -36.02 7.08
CA SER A 38 -26.68 -36.49 5.92
C SER A 38 -26.95 -35.48 4.81
N LEU A 39 -26.20 -34.40 4.78
CA LEU A 39 -26.11 -33.50 3.64
C LEU A 39 -25.64 -34.36 2.51
N SER A 40 -26.63 -34.84 1.74
CA SER A 40 -26.42 -35.30 0.37
C SER A 40 -25.29 -34.49 -0.25
N ASN A 41 -24.38 -35.11 -0.97
CA ASN A 41 -23.35 -34.53 -1.81
C ASN A 41 -23.96 -33.44 -2.72
N LYS A 42 -24.29 -32.27 -2.16
CA LYS A 42 -24.52 -31.06 -2.94
C LYS A 42 -23.18 -30.74 -3.54
N ASN A 43 -23.07 -30.89 -4.87
CA ASN A 43 -21.92 -30.48 -5.64
C ASN A 43 -21.58 -29.03 -5.29
N LEU A 44 -20.66 -28.85 -4.35
CA LEU A 44 -20.15 -27.51 -4.01
C LEU A 44 -19.62 -26.86 -5.29
N PRO A 45 -19.91 -25.58 -5.54
CA PRO A 45 -19.44 -24.90 -6.72
C PRO A 45 -17.92 -24.99 -6.82
N SER A 46 -17.44 -25.32 -8.03
CA SER A 46 -15.99 -25.31 -8.27
C SER A 46 -15.42 -23.95 -7.92
N ILE A 47 -14.25 -23.96 -7.31
CA ILE A 47 -13.48 -22.79 -6.95
C ILE A 47 -13.23 -21.83 -8.12
N LYS A 48 -13.11 -22.34 -9.33
CA LYS A 48 -12.98 -21.55 -10.55
C LYS A 48 -14.17 -20.64 -10.85
N LYS A 49 -15.29 -20.81 -10.12
CA LYS A 49 -16.47 -19.93 -10.21
C LYS A 49 -16.40 -18.72 -9.27
N TYR A 50 -15.45 -18.69 -8.32
CA TYR A 50 -15.25 -17.56 -7.42
C TYR A 50 -14.28 -16.59 -8.06
N LEU A 51 -14.81 -15.59 -8.76
CA LEU A 51 -14.05 -14.66 -9.55
C LEU A 51 -13.81 -13.34 -8.80
N ILE A 52 -12.58 -12.84 -8.90
CA ILE A 52 -12.19 -11.49 -8.46
C ILE A 52 -11.64 -10.76 -9.66
N PHE A 53 -12.02 -9.53 -9.85
CA PHE A 53 -11.49 -8.66 -10.89
C PHE A 53 -11.34 -7.23 -10.40
N LYS A 54 -10.36 -6.52 -10.94
CA LYS A 54 -10.11 -5.10 -10.68
C LYS A 54 -10.58 -4.23 -11.83
N ASN A 55 -10.51 -4.76 -13.04
CA ASN A 55 -11.04 -4.15 -14.27
C ASN A 55 -11.73 -5.23 -15.11
N TYR A 56 -12.32 -4.86 -16.23
CA TYR A 56 -13.08 -5.82 -17.07
C TYR A 56 -12.20 -6.84 -17.81
N SER A 57 -10.89 -6.68 -17.82
CA SER A 57 -9.94 -7.55 -18.52
C SER A 57 -9.18 -8.51 -17.61
N ASP A 58 -9.02 -8.16 -16.33
CA ASP A 58 -8.21 -8.92 -15.38
C ASP A 58 -9.10 -9.69 -14.42
N THR A 59 -9.30 -10.96 -14.70
CA THR A 59 -10.05 -11.85 -13.83
C THR A 59 -9.09 -12.83 -13.17
N THR A 60 -9.13 -12.87 -11.85
CA THR A 60 -8.41 -13.82 -11.02
C THR A 60 -9.40 -14.65 -10.20
N TYR A 61 -8.93 -15.76 -9.66
CA TYR A 61 -9.73 -16.56 -8.74
C TYR A 61 -9.45 -16.14 -7.30
N ILE A 62 -10.47 -16.27 -6.45
CA ILE A 62 -10.25 -16.22 -5.01
C ILE A 62 -9.20 -17.27 -4.68
N ASP A 63 -8.17 -16.87 -3.91
CA ASP A 63 -7.15 -17.81 -3.42
C ASP A 63 -7.76 -18.73 -2.36
N THR A 64 -8.47 -19.71 -2.81
CA THR A 64 -9.14 -20.71 -2.00
C THR A 64 -8.24 -21.89 -1.65
N SER A 65 -7.08 -21.98 -2.30
CA SER A 65 -6.05 -22.88 -1.80
C SER A 65 -5.66 -22.50 -0.38
N LEU A 66 -6.07 -21.26 0.04
CA LEU A 66 -5.78 -20.74 1.36
C LEU A 66 -4.29 -20.94 1.64
N THR A 67 -3.45 -20.55 0.66
CA THR A 67 -2.03 -20.80 0.78
C THR A 67 -1.48 -20.00 1.93
N ILE A 68 -1.04 -20.68 2.95
CA ILE A 68 -0.27 -20.10 4.05
C ILE A 68 1.15 -19.70 3.59
N LYS A 69 1.54 -20.09 2.38
CA LYS A 69 2.87 -19.90 1.80
C LYS A 69 3.31 -18.44 1.66
N LYS A 70 2.37 -17.51 1.64
CA LYS A 70 2.67 -16.07 1.48
C LYS A 70 2.66 -15.29 2.81
N LEU A 71 2.15 -15.88 3.90
CA LEU A 71 1.94 -15.16 5.15
C LEU A 71 3.21 -14.59 5.77
N TYR A 72 4.36 -15.25 5.61
CA TYR A 72 5.64 -14.76 6.12
C TYR A 72 6.18 -13.55 5.34
N LYS A 73 5.76 -13.36 4.07
CA LYS A 73 6.15 -12.25 3.19
C LYS A 73 5.30 -11.00 3.39
N PHE A 74 4.07 -11.14 3.88
CA PHE A 74 3.08 -10.09 3.86
C PHE A 74 3.09 -9.22 5.11
N ASN A 75 3.00 -7.91 4.88
CA ASN A 75 2.69 -6.94 5.93
C ASN A 75 1.21 -7.01 6.35
N PHE A 76 0.77 -6.08 7.20
CA PHE A 76 -0.63 -6.02 7.63
C PHE A 76 -1.60 -5.62 6.50
N LEU A 77 -1.11 -4.96 5.45
CA LEU A 77 -1.88 -4.64 4.24
C LEU A 77 -1.96 -5.80 3.23
N ARG A 78 -1.41 -6.97 3.57
CA ARG A 78 -1.29 -8.15 2.70
C ARG A 78 -0.45 -7.89 1.44
N LYS A 79 0.46 -6.94 1.51
CA LYS A 79 1.45 -6.64 0.45
C LYS A 79 2.80 -7.22 0.83
N ASP A 80 3.58 -7.67 -0.15
CA ASP A 80 4.97 -8.07 0.06
C ASP A 80 5.79 -6.84 0.49
N ASN A 81 6.61 -6.98 1.52
CA ASN A 81 7.37 -5.90 2.11
C ASN A 81 8.89 -6.00 1.88
N LEU A 82 9.33 -6.77 0.87
CA LEU A 82 10.76 -6.92 0.57
C LEU A 82 11.44 -5.55 0.30
N GLU A 83 10.74 -4.66 -0.40
CA GLU A 83 11.24 -3.35 -0.83
C GLU A 83 10.84 -2.21 0.13
N LYS A 84 10.37 -2.56 1.33
CA LYS A 84 9.84 -1.62 2.32
C LYS A 84 10.37 -1.90 3.72
N LEU A 85 10.99 -0.92 4.34
CA LEU A 85 11.45 -1.00 5.72
C LEU A 85 10.36 -0.47 6.66
N LYS A 86 9.93 -1.31 7.59
CA LYS A 86 8.85 -1.02 8.54
C LYS A 86 9.38 -0.13 9.67
N PHE A 87 8.57 0.79 10.16
CA PHE A 87 8.82 1.50 11.40
C PHE A 87 8.49 0.65 12.62
N SER A 88 8.87 1.13 13.80
CA SER A 88 8.74 0.38 15.06
C SER A 88 7.31 -0.02 15.37
N ASN A 89 6.32 0.85 15.13
CA ASN A 89 4.91 0.52 15.35
C ASN A 89 4.19 0.09 14.06
N LEU A 90 3.11 -0.66 14.22
CA LEU A 90 2.23 -1.01 13.13
C LEU A 90 1.39 0.22 12.74
N GLY A 91 1.22 0.49 11.44
CA GLY A 91 0.45 1.64 10.96
C GLY A 91 1.23 2.95 10.83
N GLN A 92 2.45 3.01 11.32
CA GLN A 92 3.39 4.06 10.92
C GLN A 92 3.76 3.87 9.44
N THR A 93 4.50 4.84 8.91
CA THR A 93 4.99 4.81 7.53
C THR A 93 5.98 3.66 7.24
N TYR A 94 6.39 3.56 5.99
CA TYR A 94 7.46 2.70 5.50
C TYR A 94 8.54 3.53 4.83
N ASN A 95 9.81 3.24 5.10
CA ASN A 95 10.89 3.76 4.30
C ASN A 95 11.07 2.87 3.05
N SER A 96 11.11 3.47 1.87
CA SER A 96 11.27 2.73 0.62
C SER A 96 12.74 2.37 0.39
N LEU A 97 13.02 1.07 0.19
CA LEU A 97 14.36 0.57 -0.10
C LEU A 97 14.66 0.55 -1.62
N THR A 98 13.66 0.86 -2.46
CA THR A 98 13.78 0.92 -3.92
C THR A 98 13.04 2.14 -4.45
N PHE A 99 13.42 2.62 -5.61
CA PHE A 99 12.68 3.66 -6.32
C PHE A 99 11.60 3.04 -7.21
N ASP A 100 10.33 3.37 -6.93
CA ASP A 100 9.19 2.96 -7.73
C ASP A 100 8.35 4.16 -8.15
N PHE A 101 7.76 4.08 -9.35
CA PHE A 101 6.87 5.09 -9.89
C PHE A 101 5.56 4.46 -10.38
N GLU A 102 4.49 5.23 -10.34
CA GLU A 102 3.23 4.85 -10.96
C GLU A 102 3.24 5.22 -12.44
N ASN A 103 2.91 4.27 -13.29
CA ASN A 103 2.82 4.47 -14.73
C ASN A 103 1.50 5.19 -15.11
N SER A 104 1.39 6.44 -14.68
CA SER A 104 0.24 7.33 -14.83
C SER A 104 0.72 8.75 -15.08
N SER A 105 0.09 9.45 -16.03
CA SER A 105 0.34 10.87 -16.31
C SER A 105 -0.32 11.83 -15.31
N LEU A 106 -1.18 11.33 -14.41
CA LEU A 106 -1.78 12.13 -13.34
C LEU A 106 -0.73 12.58 -12.33
N PRO A 107 -0.94 13.69 -11.60
CA PRO A 107 -0.06 14.13 -10.53
C PRO A 107 0.25 13.01 -9.55
N ALA A 108 1.48 13.00 -9.01
CA ALA A 108 1.86 12.02 -8.02
C ALA A 108 1.10 12.23 -6.70
N PHE A 109 0.94 11.14 -5.94
CA PHE A 109 0.38 11.23 -4.60
C PHE A 109 1.26 12.13 -3.71
N SER A 110 0.64 13.12 -3.07
CA SER A 110 1.37 14.24 -2.45
C SER A 110 2.10 13.88 -1.15
N PHE A 111 1.62 12.87 -0.41
CA PHE A 111 2.13 12.54 0.93
C PHE A 111 2.85 11.20 0.91
N SER A 112 4.16 11.21 0.67
CA SER A 112 4.94 9.98 0.43
C SER A 112 4.87 8.99 1.59
N SER A 113 4.77 9.46 2.84
CA SER A 113 4.64 8.60 4.02
C SER A 113 3.33 7.84 4.11
N LYS A 114 2.27 8.29 3.42
CA LYS A 114 0.94 7.65 3.41
C LYS A 114 0.70 6.77 2.18
N LYS A 115 1.59 6.83 1.17
CA LYS A 115 1.45 6.15 -0.14
C LYS A 115 1.22 4.65 -0.03
N ASP A 116 1.91 3.96 0.87
CA ASP A 116 1.80 2.50 1.00
C ASP A 116 0.46 2.04 1.58
N ILE A 117 -0.16 2.88 2.42
CA ILE A 117 -1.44 2.60 3.09
C ILE A 117 -2.62 3.03 2.20
N TYR A 118 -2.43 4.06 1.37
CA TYR A 118 -3.43 4.53 0.44
C TYR A 118 -3.91 3.43 -0.52
N LEU A 119 -5.25 3.29 -0.65
CA LEU A 119 -5.89 2.34 -1.54
C LEU A 119 -6.25 3.03 -2.86
N ASN A 120 -5.49 2.77 -3.91
CA ASN A 120 -5.79 3.29 -5.25
C ASN A 120 -7.13 2.75 -5.79
N SER A 121 -7.78 3.49 -6.69
CA SER A 121 -9.02 3.05 -7.34
C SER A 121 -8.85 1.71 -8.08
N ASN A 122 -7.70 1.51 -8.71
CA ASN A 122 -7.35 0.27 -9.43
C ASN A 122 -7.06 -0.92 -8.50
N ASP A 123 -6.95 -0.72 -7.20
CA ASP A 123 -6.69 -1.80 -6.22
C ASP A 123 -7.96 -2.33 -5.57
N VAL A 124 -9.12 -1.71 -5.82
CA VAL A 124 -10.40 -2.19 -5.31
C VAL A 124 -10.85 -3.42 -6.07
N ASN A 125 -11.17 -4.48 -5.31
CA ASN A 125 -11.64 -5.74 -5.85
C ASN A 125 -13.17 -5.72 -6.04
N TYR A 126 -13.61 -6.32 -7.14
CA TYR A 126 -15.00 -6.65 -7.42
C TYR A 126 -15.12 -8.16 -7.50
N TYR A 127 -16.28 -8.69 -7.13
CA TYR A 127 -16.48 -10.12 -6.98
C TYR A 127 -17.62 -10.62 -7.85
N ASN A 128 -17.53 -11.88 -8.28
CA ASN A 128 -18.63 -12.64 -8.83
C ASN A 128 -18.51 -14.06 -8.29
N ILE A 129 -19.41 -14.45 -7.40
CA ILE A 129 -19.29 -15.64 -6.57
C ILE A 129 -20.59 -16.42 -6.54
N PRO A 130 -20.53 -17.77 -6.60
CA PRO A 130 -21.74 -18.61 -6.63
C PRO A 130 -22.43 -18.74 -5.27
N THR A 131 -21.71 -18.53 -4.16
CA THR A 131 -22.24 -18.56 -2.79
C THR A 131 -21.66 -17.39 -2.00
N PRO A 132 -22.33 -16.94 -0.92
CA PRO A 132 -21.78 -15.90 -0.06
C PRO A 132 -20.39 -16.25 0.45
N LEU A 133 -19.50 -15.25 0.44
CA LEU A 133 -18.14 -15.34 0.94
C LEU A 133 -17.96 -14.38 2.12
N THR A 134 -17.50 -14.90 3.24
CA THR A 134 -17.02 -14.09 4.36
C THR A 134 -15.58 -14.47 4.68
N GLU A 135 -14.73 -13.47 4.83
CA GLU A 135 -13.38 -13.65 5.33
C GLU A 135 -13.17 -12.75 6.55
N LEU A 136 -12.72 -13.35 7.65
CA LEU A 136 -12.35 -12.66 8.87
C LEU A 136 -10.86 -12.86 9.12
N LEU A 137 -10.12 -11.77 9.22
CA LEU A 137 -8.72 -11.79 9.62
C LEU A 137 -8.54 -11.00 10.91
N PHE A 138 -7.85 -11.61 11.86
CA PHE A 138 -7.39 -10.99 13.09
C PHE A 138 -5.88 -11.13 13.21
N LYS A 139 -5.22 -10.07 13.68
CA LYS A 139 -3.78 -10.05 14.01
C LYS A 139 -3.48 -9.28 15.27
N SER A 140 -2.56 -9.79 16.08
CA SER A 140 -1.96 -9.01 17.16
C SER A 140 -1.12 -7.84 16.60
N VAL A 141 -1.04 -6.78 17.38
CA VAL A 141 -0.26 -5.55 17.08
C VAL A 141 0.85 -5.36 18.11
N MET A 142 1.47 -4.18 18.12
CA MET A 142 2.51 -3.79 19.07
C MET A 142 1.91 -3.33 20.40
N LYS A 143 2.31 -3.95 21.49
CA LYS A 143 1.84 -3.69 22.87
C LYS A 143 0.34 -3.92 23.03
N GLN A 144 -0.49 -2.89 22.87
CA GLN A 144 -1.93 -2.95 23.05
C GLN A 144 -2.66 -2.62 21.75
N GLY A 145 -3.79 -3.29 21.53
CA GLY A 145 -4.66 -3.10 20.38
C GLY A 145 -4.80 -4.35 19.55
N GLN A 146 -5.34 -4.18 18.34
CA GLN A 146 -5.60 -5.27 17.39
C GLN A 146 -5.65 -4.77 15.95
N PHE A 147 -5.47 -5.70 15.04
CA PHE A 147 -5.74 -5.52 13.62
C PHE A 147 -6.82 -6.49 13.17
N THR A 148 -7.85 -5.98 12.53
CA THR A 148 -8.95 -6.75 11.93
C THR A 148 -9.12 -6.37 10.47
N ASP A 149 -9.42 -7.37 9.62
CA ASP A 149 -9.73 -7.17 8.20
C ASP A 149 -10.88 -8.12 7.85
N VAL A 150 -12.03 -7.56 7.53
CA VAL A 150 -13.28 -8.28 7.29
C VAL A 150 -13.74 -8.01 5.88
N LEU A 151 -14.11 -9.06 5.18
CA LEU A 151 -14.74 -9.01 3.87
C LEU A 151 -16.01 -9.85 3.89
N PHE A 152 -17.09 -9.24 3.41
CA PHE A 152 -18.32 -9.93 3.05
C PHE A 152 -18.64 -9.65 1.60
N SER A 153 -18.98 -10.68 0.83
CA SER A 153 -19.41 -10.52 -0.56
C SER A 153 -20.53 -11.52 -0.87
N THR A 154 -21.51 -11.10 -1.64
CA THR A 154 -22.60 -11.97 -2.09
C THR A 154 -23.16 -11.53 -3.44
N ASN A 155 -23.57 -12.52 -4.22
CA ASN A 155 -24.39 -12.30 -5.38
C ASN A 155 -25.86 -12.38 -4.97
N THR A 156 -26.62 -11.29 -5.15
CA THR A 156 -28.08 -11.31 -4.95
C THR A 156 -28.83 -11.83 -6.17
N SER A 157 -28.16 -11.85 -7.31
CA SER A 157 -28.58 -12.50 -8.55
C SER A 157 -27.37 -12.90 -9.37
N GLU A 158 -27.54 -13.66 -10.44
CA GLU A 158 -26.46 -13.99 -11.38
C GLU A 158 -25.78 -12.76 -12.01
N ASN A 159 -26.48 -11.64 -11.96
CA ASN A 159 -26.09 -10.40 -12.63
C ASN A 159 -25.57 -9.31 -11.69
N PHE A 160 -25.80 -9.45 -10.39
CA PHE A 160 -25.46 -8.40 -9.43
C PHE A 160 -24.76 -8.97 -8.20
N ASN A 161 -23.61 -8.38 -7.90
CA ASN A 161 -22.83 -8.63 -6.71
C ASN A 161 -22.65 -7.34 -5.92
N PHE A 162 -22.62 -7.45 -4.60
CA PHE A 162 -22.07 -6.41 -3.74
C PHE A 162 -21.10 -7.00 -2.73
N SER A 163 -20.17 -6.17 -2.28
CA SER A 163 -19.23 -6.54 -1.22
C SER A 163 -18.98 -5.38 -0.28
N ILE A 164 -18.71 -5.72 0.98
CA ILE A 164 -18.39 -4.80 2.06
C ILE A 164 -17.07 -5.27 2.67
N GLY A 165 -16.09 -4.39 2.69
CA GLY A 165 -14.81 -4.59 3.34
C GLY A 165 -14.62 -3.60 4.47
N PHE A 166 -14.13 -4.06 5.61
CA PHE A 166 -13.73 -3.21 6.72
C PHE A 166 -12.36 -3.65 7.23
N LYS A 167 -11.46 -2.67 7.37
CA LYS A 167 -10.14 -2.88 7.95
C LYS A 167 -9.94 -1.89 9.08
N GLY A 168 -9.71 -2.43 10.27
CA GLY A 168 -9.49 -1.66 11.49
C GLY A 168 -8.17 -2.02 12.15
N MET A 169 -7.46 -1.02 12.64
CA MET A 169 -6.24 -1.21 13.39
C MET A 169 -6.12 -0.16 14.48
N ARG A 170 -5.64 -0.60 15.64
CA ARG A 170 -5.11 0.27 16.67
C ARG A 170 -3.88 -0.40 17.27
N SER A 171 -2.77 0.33 17.37
CA SER A 171 -1.50 -0.16 17.91
C SER A 171 -0.85 0.90 18.76
N LEU A 172 -0.57 0.60 20.02
CA LEU A 172 0.02 1.57 20.97
C LEU A 172 1.49 1.84 20.66
N GLY A 173 2.24 0.79 20.31
CA GLY A 173 3.70 0.87 20.12
C GLY A 173 4.51 0.86 21.42
N ASN A 174 5.83 0.80 21.32
CA ASN A 174 6.75 0.68 22.45
C ASN A 174 7.39 2.01 22.88
N TYR A 175 7.50 2.96 21.95
CA TYR A 175 8.08 4.28 22.21
C TYR A 175 7.01 5.28 22.63
N GLN A 176 7.43 6.42 23.15
CA GLN A 176 6.52 7.52 23.47
C GLN A 176 5.87 8.08 22.20
N ASN A 177 4.65 8.53 22.30
CA ASN A 177 3.85 9.23 21.29
C ASN A 177 3.87 8.60 19.87
N ILE A 178 3.64 7.27 19.78
CA ILE A 178 3.59 6.54 18.47
C ILE A 178 2.31 5.73 18.25
N LEU A 179 1.26 5.99 19.01
CA LEU A 179 -0.03 5.31 18.79
C LEU A 179 -0.48 5.51 17.35
N SER A 180 -0.86 4.41 16.70
CA SER A 180 -1.35 4.42 15.32
C SER A 180 -2.74 3.81 15.23
N GLY A 181 -3.60 4.42 14.42
CA GLY A 181 -4.95 3.98 14.12
C GLY A 181 -5.24 4.00 12.62
N LEU A 182 -5.90 2.97 12.12
CA LEU A 182 -6.38 2.88 10.75
C LEU A 182 -7.84 2.43 10.75
N LYS A 183 -8.68 3.12 9.99
CA LYS A 183 -10.05 2.71 9.66
C LYS A 183 -10.20 2.81 8.14
N GLN A 184 -10.53 1.69 7.50
CA GLN A 184 -10.79 1.64 6.06
C GLN A 184 -12.10 0.92 5.83
N PHE A 185 -13.02 1.56 5.13
CA PHE A 185 -14.27 1.00 4.68
C PHE A 185 -14.28 0.98 3.15
N VAL A 186 -14.70 -0.13 2.58
CA VAL A 186 -14.87 -0.31 1.14
C VAL A 186 -16.23 -0.94 0.88
N PHE A 187 -17.04 -0.29 0.08
CA PHE A 187 -18.25 -0.86 -0.49
C PHE A 187 -18.06 -0.95 -1.99
N SER A 188 -18.26 -2.12 -2.58
CA SER A 188 -18.16 -2.27 -4.03
C SER A 188 -19.33 -3.06 -4.59
N THR A 189 -19.76 -2.68 -5.79
CA THR A 189 -20.80 -3.38 -6.53
C THR A 189 -20.39 -3.63 -7.96
N ASN A 190 -20.95 -4.68 -8.53
CA ASN A 190 -20.77 -5.05 -9.91
C ASN A 190 -22.08 -5.57 -10.47
N TYR A 191 -22.53 -5.00 -11.58
CA TYR A 191 -23.72 -5.41 -12.30
C TYR A 191 -23.41 -5.66 -13.77
N LYS A 192 -24.07 -6.64 -14.32
CA LYS A 192 -24.01 -7.03 -15.71
C LYS A 192 -25.41 -7.36 -16.21
N SER A 193 -25.87 -6.72 -17.28
CA SER A 193 -27.19 -7.02 -17.86
C SER A 193 -27.30 -8.47 -18.37
N LYS A 194 -28.53 -9.03 -18.42
CA LYS A 194 -28.78 -10.40 -18.86
C LYS A 194 -28.23 -10.70 -20.26
N ASN A 195 -28.30 -9.74 -21.16
CA ASN A 195 -27.78 -9.84 -22.53
C ASN A 195 -26.27 -9.51 -22.65
N ASN A 196 -25.59 -9.22 -21.53
CA ASN A 196 -24.18 -8.82 -21.46
C ASN A 196 -23.82 -7.52 -22.21
N ASN A 197 -24.80 -6.71 -22.61
CA ASN A 197 -24.56 -5.47 -23.36
C ASN A 197 -24.23 -4.28 -22.46
N TYR A 198 -24.62 -4.32 -21.20
CA TYR A 198 -24.30 -3.29 -20.23
C TYR A 198 -23.60 -3.86 -19.01
N ARG A 199 -22.54 -3.16 -18.57
CA ARG A 199 -21.80 -3.50 -17.35
C ARG A 199 -21.52 -2.24 -16.58
N ILE A 200 -21.62 -2.31 -15.26
CA ILE A 200 -21.25 -1.22 -14.37
C ILE A 200 -20.58 -1.82 -13.14
N ARG A 201 -19.54 -1.16 -12.68
CA ARG A 201 -18.89 -1.39 -11.38
C ARG A 201 -18.78 -0.08 -10.64
N THR A 202 -19.06 -0.13 -9.35
CA THR A 202 -18.97 1.06 -8.50
C THR A 202 -18.27 0.73 -7.21
N HIS A 203 -17.59 1.71 -6.63
CA HIS A 203 -17.14 1.60 -5.26
C HIS A 203 -17.19 2.92 -4.51
N TYR A 204 -17.34 2.79 -3.21
CA TYR A 204 -17.08 3.84 -2.23
C TYR A 204 -15.95 3.38 -1.32
N VAL A 205 -14.97 4.24 -1.12
CA VAL A 205 -13.85 4.03 -0.20
C VAL A 205 -13.82 5.17 0.80
N SER A 206 -13.64 4.83 2.07
CA SER A 206 -13.32 5.79 3.12
C SER A 206 -12.14 5.25 3.92
N GLN A 207 -11.05 6.00 3.97
CA GLN A 207 -9.84 5.67 4.75
C GLN A 207 -9.55 6.79 5.72
N ASN A 208 -9.28 6.43 6.97
CA ASN A 208 -8.79 7.34 8.00
C ASN A 208 -7.57 6.71 8.66
N LEU A 209 -6.47 7.44 8.65
CA LEU A 209 -5.23 7.09 9.33
C LEU A 209 -4.92 8.19 10.33
N GLU A 210 -4.79 7.84 11.59
CA GLU A 210 -4.43 8.73 12.69
C GLU A 210 -3.17 8.19 13.35
N ASN A 211 -2.12 9.00 13.38
CA ASN A 211 -0.88 8.64 14.03
C ASN A 211 -0.48 9.73 15.02
N ARG A 212 -0.15 9.32 16.24
CA ARG A 212 0.68 10.18 17.09
C ARG A 212 2.10 10.18 16.54
N GLU A 213 2.69 11.36 16.46
CA GLU A 213 3.97 11.59 15.81
C GLU A 213 4.99 12.04 16.86
N ASN A 214 6.01 11.23 17.07
CA ASN A 214 7.04 11.54 18.06
C ASN A 214 8.27 12.27 17.47
N GLY A 215 8.34 12.48 16.16
CA GLY A 215 9.46 13.14 15.51
C GLY A 215 10.78 12.34 15.49
N GLY A 216 10.79 11.13 16.03
CA GLY A 216 12.00 10.32 16.28
C GLY A 216 12.57 10.54 17.67
N LEU A 217 13.65 9.83 17.99
CA LEU A 217 14.39 9.98 19.24
C LEU A 217 15.20 11.28 19.23
N THR A 218 15.37 11.90 20.41
CA THR A 218 16.35 12.98 20.59
C THR A 218 17.78 12.43 20.45
N ASP A 219 18.77 13.29 20.19
CA ASP A 219 20.16 12.87 20.03
C ASP A 219 20.71 12.18 21.28
N ALA A 220 20.40 12.66 22.47
CA ALA A 220 20.72 12.00 23.74
C ALA A 220 20.08 10.62 23.84
N SER A 221 18.85 10.47 23.40
CA SER A 221 18.14 9.18 23.38
C SER A 221 18.67 8.21 22.31
N ILE A 222 19.22 8.70 21.23
CA ILE A 222 19.92 7.86 20.24
C ILE A 222 21.18 7.25 20.90
N ILE A 223 21.97 8.04 21.62
CA ILE A 223 23.15 7.55 22.36
C ILE A 223 22.71 6.53 23.41
N ASN A 224 21.65 6.80 24.15
CA ASN A 224 21.09 5.87 25.15
C ASN A 224 20.56 4.57 24.53
N PHE A 225 19.92 4.65 23.37
CA PHE A 225 19.46 3.48 22.64
C PHE A 225 20.64 2.58 22.19
N GLU A 226 21.71 3.20 21.67
CA GLU A 226 22.91 2.52 21.17
C GLU A 226 23.84 2.02 22.30
N SER A 227 23.73 2.58 23.52
CA SER A 227 24.56 2.16 24.67
C SER A 227 24.24 0.76 25.19
N GLU A 228 23.10 0.17 24.81
CA GLU A 228 22.61 -1.13 25.29
C GLU A 228 22.36 -1.18 26.81
N ASP A 229 22.28 -0.03 27.50
CA ASP A 229 21.98 0.02 28.92
C ASP A 229 20.58 -0.59 29.19
N ASN A 230 20.52 -1.45 30.19
CA ASN A 230 19.28 -2.12 30.63
C ASN A 230 18.16 -1.15 30.99
N LEU A 231 18.49 0.06 31.45
CA LEU A 231 17.52 1.11 31.77
C LEU A 231 16.63 1.46 30.56
N PHE A 232 17.22 1.47 29.37
CA PHE A 232 16.56 1.85 28.10
C PHE A 232 16.02 0.65 27.32
N THR A 233 16.05 -0.54 27.87
CA THR A 233 15.32 -1.71 27.34
C THR A 233 13.82 -1.44 27.33
N GLU A 234 13.30 -0.70 28.31
CA GLU A 234 11.96 -0.12 28.27
C GLU A 234 11.96 1.14 27.39
N ARG A 235 11.60 0.98 26.13
CA ARG A 235 11.70 2.03 25.08
C ARG A 235 10.90 3.29 25.37
N SER A 236 9.89 3.20 26.23
CA SER A 236 9.12 4.36 26.71
C SER A 236 9.91 5.33 27.60
N LYS A 237 11.11 4.95 28.06
CA LYS A 237 12.04 5.83 28.81
C LYS A 237 12.92 6.70 27.92
N LEU A 238 12.98 6.40 26.62
CA LEU A 238 13.71 7.20 25.65
C LEU A 238 12.91 8.44 25.28
N SER A 239 13.51 9.61 25.42
CA SER A 239 12.90 10.89 25.05
C SER A 239 12.77 11.00 23.53
N VAL A 240 11.74 11.71 23.10
CA VAL A 240 11.37 11.91 21.71
C VAL A 240 11.28 13.39 21.40
N LYS A 241 11.40 13.76 20.11
CA LYS A 241 11.36 15.16 19.68
C LYS A 241 9.99 15.81 19.90
N PHE A 242 8.89 15.03 19.78
CA PHE A 242 7.52 15.53 19.98
C PHE A 242 6.71 14.61 20.89
N GLU A 243 6.12 15.17 21.94
CA GLU A 243 5.27 14.42 22.87
C GLU A 243 3.76 14.62 22.61
N ASN A 244 3.40 15.65 21.83
CA ASN A 244 2.02 16.14 21.67
C ASN A 244 1.57 16.32 20.21
N ALA A 245 2.35 15.80 19.24
CA ALA A 245 2.02 15.93 17.83
C ALA A 245 1.18 14.76 17.33
N THR A 246 0.27 15.03 16.39
CA THR A 246 -0.63 14.04 15.76
C THR A 246 -0.77 14.37 14.27
N SER A 247 -0.77 13.34 13.42
CA SER A 247 -1.09 13.48 12.00
C SER A 247 -2.37 12.71 11.65
N TYR A 248 -3.18 13.31 10.78
CA TYR A 248 -4.37 12.69 10.21
C TYR A 248 -4.27 12.64 8.70
N PHE A 249 -4.72 11.52 8.15
CA PHE A 249 -4.95 11.39 6.72
C PHE A 249 -6.34 10.80 6.49
N LEU A 250 -7.19 11.55 5.79
CA LEU A 250 -8.54 11.13 5.43
C LEU A 250 -8.68 11.11 3.92
N ASN A 251 -9.13 9.99 3.38
CA ASN A 251 -9.48 9.84 1.96
C ASN A 251 -10.91 9.34 1.83
N LYS A 252 -11.67 9.96 0.94
CA LYS A 252 -13.00 9.49 0.52
C LYS A 252 -13.08 9.49 -0.98
N ARG A 253 -13.52 8.37 -1.57
CA ARG A 253 -13.64 8.20 -3.02
C ARG A 253 -14.98 7.60 -3.39
N TYR A 254 -15.60 8.19 -4.42
CA TYR A 254 -16.72 7.65 -5.16
C TYR A 254 -16.24 7.34 -6.57
N PHE A 255 -16.43 6.12 -6.99
CA PHE A 255 -16.00 5.64 -8.30
C PHE A 255 -17.12 4.91 -9.00
N PHE A 256 -17.23 5.14 -10.30
CA PHE A 256 -18.11 4.37 -11.11
C PHE A 256 -17.56 4.22 -12.54
N ASP A 257 -17.64 3.02 -13.09
CA ASP A 257 -17.18 2.68 -14.43
C ASP A 257 -18.28 1.88 -15.14
N GLN A 258 -18.81 2.44 -16.20
CA GLN A 258 -19.85 1.82 -17.00
C GLN A 258 -19.40 1.59 -18.44
N ASN A 259 -19.87 0.50 -19.01
CA ASN A 259 -19.57 0.12 -20.38
C ASN A 259 -20.81 -0.42 -21.08
N ILE A 260 -21.09 0.08 -22.27
CA ILE A 260 -22.20 -0.32 -23.13
C ILE A 260 -21.63 -0.92 -24.41
N LEU A 261 -21.99 -2.17 -24.69
CA LEU A 261 -21.69 -2.83 -25.95
C LEU A 261 -22.75 -2.40 -26.98
N LEU A 262 -22.34 -1.55 -27.93
CA LEU A 262 -23.23 -1.04 -28.97
C LEU A 262 -23.41 -2.00 -30.14
N LEU A 263 -22.30 -2.60 -30.58
CA LEU A 263 -22.29 -3.48 -31.75
C LEU A 263 -21.55 -4.77 -31.41
N LYS A 264 -22.19 -5.89 -31.69
CA LYS A 264 -21.58 -7.20 -31.69
C LYS A 264 -21.61 -7.71 -33.15
N LEU A 265 -20.44 -7.65 -33.77
CA LEU A 265 -20.26 -8.04 -35.15
C LEU A 265 -19.89 -9.54 -35.23
N LYS A 266 -19.99 -10.12 -36.44
CA LYS A 266 -19.52 -11.49 -36.69
C LYS A 266 -18.04 -11.61 -36.37
N ASN A 267 -17.57 -12.81 -36.07
CA ASN A 267 -16.16 -13.13 -35.78
C ASN A 267 -15.59 -12.48 -34.50
N SER A 268 -16.40 -12.36 -33.43
CA SER A 268 -15.97 -11.83 -32.13
C SER A 268 -15.57 -10.34 -32.14
N ASN A 269 -15.83 -9.61 -33.25
CA ASN A 269 -15.62 -8.18 -33.27
C ASN A 269 -16.73 -7.48 -32.44
N SER A 270 -16.34 -6.44 -31.71
CA SER A 270 -17.31 -5.69 -30.89
C SER A 270 -16.88 -4.24 -30.74
N PHE A 271 -17.86 -3.35 -30.65
CA PHE A 271 -17.63 -1.92 -30.38
C PHE A 271 -18.42 -1.53 -29.14
N SER A 272 -17.75 -0.89 -28.20
CA SER A 272 -18.34 -0.44 -26.93
C SER A 272 -17.96 0.99 -26.61
N LEU A 273 -18.86 1.66 -25.89
CA LEU A 273 -18.62 2.95 -25.25
C LEU A 273 -18.57 2.78 -23.75
N GLY A 274 -17.76 3.58 -23.09
CA GLY A 274 -17.70 3.59 -21.64
C GLY A 274 -17.40 4.95 -21.06
N HIS A 275 -17.71 5.07 -19.79
CA HIS A 275 -17.48 6.26 -19.00
C HIS A 275 -17.01 5.85 -17.60
N VAL A 276 -15.90 6.43 -17.18
CA VAL A 276 -15.39 6.32 -15.81
C VAL A 276 -15.51 7.67 -15.13
N PHE A 277 -16.13 7.66 -13.97
CA PHE A 277 -16.23 8.82 -13.09
C PHE A 277 -15.53 8.51 -11.78
N GLU A 278 -14.72 9.44 -11.30
CA GLU A 278 -14.11 9.36 -9.98
C GLU A 278 -14.18 10.75 -9.31
N TYR A 279 -14.73 10.77 -8.12
CA TYR A 279 -14.66 11.91 -7.21
C TYR A 279 -13.90 11.51 -5.97
N GLU A 280 -12.84 12.25 -5.66
CA GLU A 280 -11.98 11.94 -4.52
C GLU A 280 -11.69 13.20 -3.72
N THR A 281 -11.67 13.02 -2.39
CA THR A 281 -11.19 14.03 -1.45
C THR A 281 -10.11 13.43 -0.59
N MET A 282 -8.96 14.10 -0.53
CA MET A 282 -7.85 13.77 0.36
C MET A 282 -7.62 14.95 1.29
N TYR A 283 -7.43 14.63 2.55
CA TYR A 283 -7.16 15.58 3.61
C TYR A 283 -5.99 15.07 4.43
N ASN A 284 -4.99 15.93 4.64
CA ASN A 284 -3.87 15.64 5.51
C ASN A 284 -3.71 16.79 6.49
N SER A 285 -3.52 16.48 7.79
CA SER A 285 -3.20 17.49 8.79
C SER A 285 -2.08 17.05 9.71
N PHE A 286 -1.36 18.05 10.22
CA PHE A 286 -0.44 17.90 11.32
C PHE A 286 -0.87 18.87 12.41
N GLU A 287 -1.08 18.34 13.61
CA GLU A 287 -1.57 19.07 14.76
C GLU A 287 -0.58 18.91 15.92
N GLN A 288 -0.25 20.01 16.58
CA GLN A 288 0.62 20.01 17.73
C GLN A 288 0.10 21.04 18.75
N ALA A 289 -0.15 20.60 19.99
CA ALA A 289 -0.77 21.43 21.01
C ALA A 289 0.16 22.57 21.46
N ASP A 290 1.44 22.25 21.66
CA ASP A 290 2.48 23.22 21.99
C ASP A 290 3.54 23.21 20.88
N SER A 291 3.92 24.39 20.38
CA SER A 291 5.00 24.48 19.40
C SER A 291 6.30 23.93 20.02
N SER A 292 7.02 23.14 19.25
CA SER A 292 8.37 22.74 19.63
C SER A 292 9.39 23.65 18.96
N ASP A 293 10.45 23.92 19.64
CA ASP A 293 11.57 24.73 19.13
C ASP A 293 12.32 24.05 17.96
N TYR A 294 11.95 22.78 17.63
CA TYR A 294 12.61 22.00 16.58
C TYR A 294 12.51 22.62 15.18
N TYR A 295 11.34 23.17 14.80
CA TYR A 295 11.14 23.88 13.53
C TYR A 295 11.21 25.41 13.66
N GLY A 296 11.51 25.91 14.84
CA GLY A 296 11.57 27.34 15.14
C GLY A 296 10.26 27.92 15.69
N SER A 297 10.14 29.26 15.64
CA SER A 297 8.97 29.94 16.16
C SER A 297 7.69 29.62 15.38
N ALA A 298 6.60 29.54 16.11
CA ALA A 298 5.26 29.41 15.54
C ALA A 298 4.39 30.58 16.03
N SER A 299 3.62 31.17 15.13
CA SER A 299 2.75 32.29 15.43
C SER A 299 1.52 31.90 16.24
N ASN A 300 1.11 30.64 16.19
CA ASN A 300 -0.09 30.10 16.82
C ASN A 300 0.06 28.59 17.11
N GLN A 301 -0.98 28.01 17.71
CA GLN A 301 -1.11 26.56 17.79
C GLN A 301 -1.00 25.93 16.40
N ILE A 302 -0.21 24.86 16.29
CA ILE A 302 0.03 24.17 15.02
C ILE A 302 -1.19 23.34 14.64
N ASN A 303 -1.79 23.68 13.51
CA ASN A 303 -2.92 22.95 12.93
C ASN A 303 -2.87 23.10 11.40
N ASP A 304 -1.83 22.54 10.82
CA ASP A 304 -1.55 22.64 9.40
C ASP A 304 -2.43 21.66 8.64
N LYS A 305 -3.10 22.14 7.62
CA LYS A 305 -4.10 21.38 6.85
C LYS A 305 -3.85 21.50 5.36
N THR A 306 -3.92 20.37 4.69
CA THR A 306 -3.85 20.29 3.23
C THR A 306 -5.03 19.50 2.70
N GLU A 307 -5.74 20.04 1.73
CA GLU A 307 -6.89 19.42 1.09
C GLU A 307 -6.67 19.32 -0.42
N LEU A 308 -6.89 18.13 -0.98
CA LEU A 308 -6.97 17.89 -2.42
C LEU A 308 -8.33 17.30 -2.76
N LYS A 309 -9.07 17.99 -3.64
CA LYS A 309 -10.32 17.49 -4.25
C LYS A 309 -10.09 17.25 -5.72
N THR A 310 -10.49 16.10 -6.22
CA THR A 310 -10.39 15.76 -7.63
C THR A 310 -11.72 15.25 -8.17
N VAL A 311 -12.05 15.65 -9.40
CA VAL A 311 -13.16 15.10 -10.18
C VAL A 311 -12.62 14.71 -11.53
N SER A 312 -12.67 13.44 -11.86
CA SER A 312 -12.26 12.96 -13.17
C SER A 312 -13.40 12.31 -13.93
N ASN A 313 -13.51 12.63 -15.21
CA ASN A 313 -14.41 11.99 -16.15
C ASN A 313 -13.58 11.45 -17.32
N THR A 314 -13.62 10.13 -17.52
CA THR A 314 -12.97 9.51 -18.67
C THR A 314 -14.01 8.87 -19.56
N PHE A 315 -14.18 9.42 -20.76
CA PHE A 315 -14.99 8.80 -21.81
C PHE A 315 -14.09 7.95 -22.70
N TYR A 316 -14.51 6.73 -22.98
CA TYR A 316 -13.71 5.86 -23.83
C TYR A 316 -14.55 5.07 -24.84
N THR A 317 -13.93 4.80 -25.98
CA THR A 317 -14.42 3.85 -26.98
C THR A 317 -13.48 2.67 -27.03
N SER A 318 -14.03 1.47 -27.17
CA SER A 318 -13.21 0.25 -27.31
C SER A 318 -13.71 -0.58 -28.49
N LEU A 319 -12.79 -0.86 -29.41
CA LEU A 319 -12.98 -1.75 -30.55
C LEU A 319 -12.20 -3.04 -30.31
N LYS A 320 -12.88 -4.15 -30.16
CA LYS A 320 -12.26 -5.49 -30.24
C LYS A 320 -12.37 -5.98 -31.66
N SER A 321 -11.26 -6.38 -32.26
CA SER A 321 -11.19 -6.90 -33.61
C SER A 321 -10.17 -8.00 -33.69
N LYS A 322 -10.47 -9.05 -34.46
CA LYS A 322 -9.51 -10.11 -34.76
C LYS A 322 -8.30 -9.56 -35.53
N PHE A 323 -8.50 -8.56 -36.36
CA PHE A 323 -7.45 -7.96 -37.18
C PHE A 323 -6.61 -6.94 -36.39
N PHE A 324 -7.27 -5.96 -35.75
CA PHE A 324 -6.58 -4.86 -35.03
C PHE A 324 -6.23 -5.20 -33.58
N GLY A 325 -6.81 -6.27 -33.00
CA GLY A 325 -6.73 -6.53 -31.58
C GLY A 325 -7.76 -5.72 -30.79
N ASN A 326 -7.41 -5.33 -29.58
CA ASN A 326 -8.24 -4.48 -28.73
C ASN A 326 -7.67 -3.05 -28.75
N VAL A 327 -8.38 -2.14 -29.40
CA VAL A 327 -8.04 -0.71 -29.52
C VAL A 327 -8.97 0.08 -28.61
N MET A 328 -8.43 0.99 -27.81
CA MET A 328 -9.19 1.90 -26.96
C MET A 328 -8.70 3.32 -27.15
N VAL A 329 -9.63 4.23 -27.35
CA VAL A 329 -9.40 5.68 -27.35
C VAL A 329 -10.17 6.27 -26.19
N SER A 330 -9.51 7.11 -25.40
CA SER A 330 -10.17 7.74 -24.25
C SER A 330 -9.81 9.23 -24.15
N TYR A 331 -10.78 9.99 -23.67
CA TYR A 331 -10.65 11.41 -23.34
C TYR A 331 -10.87 11.55 -21.83
N LEU A 332 -9.92 12.17 -21.15
CA LEU A 332 -9.96 12.47 -19.73
C LEU A 332 -10.18 13.97 -19.54
N ASN A 333 -11.18 14.33 -18.75
CA ASN A 333 -11.33 15.64 -18.14
C ASN A 333 -11.03 15.51 -16.64
N TYR A 334 -10.05 16.25 -16.16
CA TYR A 334 -9.55 16.18 -14.78
C TYR A 334 -9.60 17.57 -14.14
N ASN A 335 -10.51 17.71 -13.17
CA ASN A 335 -10.65 18.91 -12.37
C ASN A 335 -10.07 18.66 -10.99
N TYR A 336 -9.29 19.60 -10.48
CA TYR A 336 -8.76 19.52 -9.14
C TYR A 336 -8.79 20.86 -8.41
N SER A 337 -8.83 20.78 -7.09
CA SER A 337 -8.66 21.90 -6.18
C SER A 337 -7.74 21.47 -5.06
N TYR A 338 -6.58 22.11 -4.97
CA TYR A 338 -5.60 21.91 -3.91
C TYR A 338 -5.54 23.17 -3.05
N LYS A 339 -5.59 22.97 -1.73
CA LYS A 339 -5.53 24.05 -0.76
C LYS A 339 -4.65 23.65 0.42
N THR A 340 -3.91 24.60 0.92
CA THR A 340 -3.23 24.52 2.20
C THR A 340 -3.80 25.61 3.10
N ASN A 341 -3.90 25.35 4.39
CA ASN A 341 -4.48 26.28 5.36
C ASN A 341 -3.60 26.29 6.60
N ALA A 342 -2.75 27.29 6.68
CA ALA A 342 -2.16 27.71 7.93
C ALA A 342 -2.74 29.09 8.28
N LEU A 343 -2.96 29.35 9.55
CA LEU A 343 -3.60 30.57 10.04
C LEU A 343 -2.86 31.88 9.70
N SER A 344 -1.66 31.79 9.09
CA SER A 344 -0.75 32.92 8.90
C SER A 344 -0.43 33.28 7.45
N THR A 345 -0.96 32.57 6.43
CA THR A 345 -0.49 32.77 5.06
C THR A 345 -1.62 33.11 4.08
N ASN A 346 -1.26 33.94 3.09
CA ASN A 346 -2.15 34.46 2.04
C ASN A 346 -2.02 33.72 0.70
N HIS A 347 -1.50 32.46 0.67
CA HIS A 347 -1.41 31.74 -0.58
C HIS A 347 -2.78 31.20 -1.00
N GLU A 348 -3.24 31.65 -2.16
CA GLU A 348 -4.39 31.05 -2.81
C GLU A 348 -4.02 29.64 -3.30
N GLY A 349 -4.89 28.64 -3.04
CA GLY A 349 -4.69 27.29 -3.56
C GLY A 349 -4.88 27.23 -5.07
N PHE A 350 -4.63 26.04 -5.65
CA PHE A 350 -4.82 25.80 -7.07
C PHE A 350 -6.22 25.25 -7.35
N LYS A 351 -6.85 25.75 -8.42
CA LYS A 351 -8.11 25.20 -8.94
C LYS A 351 -8.08 25.25 -10.44
N GLU A 352 -7.91 24.11 -11.08
CA GLU A 352 -7.74 24.03 -12.53
C GLU A 352 -8.50 22.86 -13.15
N ASN A 353 -8.67 22.91 -14.46
CA ASN A 353 -9.26 21.89 -15.30
C ASN A 353 -8.24 21.51 -16.37
N GLU A 354 -7.92 20.24 -16.45
CA GLU A 354 -6.97 19.72 -17.41
C GLU A 354 -7.60 18.60 -18.24
N ASN A 355 -7.10 18.44 -19.47
CA ASN A 355 -7.68 17.47 -20.38
C ASN A 355 -6.59 16.69 -21.10
N SER A 356 -6.80 15.38 -21.25
CA SER A 356 -5.89 14.53 -22.00
C SER A 356 -6.62 13.54 -22.90
N ILE A 357 -5.95 13.13 -23.96
CA ILE A 357 -6.39 12.06 -24.83
C ILE A 357 -5.43 10.89 -24.73
N SER A 358 -5.96 9.66 -24.73
CA SER A 358 -5.10 8.49 -24.78
C SER A 358 -5.60 7.46 -25.79
N PHE A 359 -4.61 6.75 -26.34
CA PHE A 359 -4.76 5.63 -27.24
C PHE A 359 -4.11 4.41 -26.64
N ALA A 360 -4.82 3.28 -26.58
CA ALA A 360 -4.27 2.02 -26.11
C ALA A 360 -4.56 0.90 -27.11
N LEU A 361 -3.57 0.04 -27.30
CA LEU A 361 -3.64 -1.12 -28.17
C LEU A 361 -3.18 -2.36 -27.41
N LYS A 362 -3.92 -3.46 -27.54
CA LYS A 362 -3.47 -4.79 -27.11
C LYS A 362 -3.78 -5.81 -28.19
N LYS A 363 -2.76 -6.51 -28.68
CA LYS A 363 -2.90 -7.53 -29.74
C LYS A 363 -1.96 -8.69 -29.49
N SER A 364 -2.48 -9.90 -29.65
CA SER A 364 -1.66 -11.12 -29.71
C SER A 364 -1.25 -11.38 -31.17
N ILE A 365 0.04 -11.53 -31.40
CA ILE A 365 0.64 -11.84 -32.73
C ILE A 365 1.55 -13.05 -32.52
N PHE A 366 1.23 -14.17 -33.19
CA PHE A 366 1.89 -15.44 -32.94
C PHE A 366 1.86 -15.76 -31.43
N ASN A 367 3.03 -15.94 -30.84
CA ASN A 367 3.21 -16.30 -29.43
C ASN A 367 3.57 -15.10 -28.55
N HIS A 368 3.21 -13.87 -28.96
CA HIS A 368 3.51 -12.65 -28.24
C HIS A 368 2.28 -11.79 -28.06
N ASP A 369 2.12 -11.24 -26.86
CA ASP A 369 1.15 -10.20 -26.55
C ASP A 369 1.84 -8.83 -26.61
N ILE A 370 1.46 -8.02 -27.58
CA ILE A 370 1.94 -6.65 -27.71
C ILE A 370 0.89 -5.72 -27.10
N SER A 371 1.32 -4.85 -26.21
CA SER A 371 0.47 -3.80 -25.66
C SER A 371 1.20 -2.46 -25.68
N GLY A 372 0.44 -1.41 -25.95
CA GLY A 372 0.92 -0.03 -25.96
C GLY A 372 -0.15 0.90 -25.45
N LYS A 373 0.27 1.95 -24.77
CA LYS A 373 -0.58 3.07 -24.35
C LYS A 373 0.19 4.36 -24.60
N PHE A 374 -0.45 5.28 -25.29
CA PHE A 374 0.01 6.65 -25.45
C PHE A 374 -1.03 7.58 -24.83
N SER A 375 -0.60 8.56 -24.06
CA SER A 375 -1.46 9.60 -23.50
C SER A 375 -0.79 10.94 -23.67
N LYS A 376 -1.54 11.92 -24.17
CA LYS A 376 -1.08 13.28 -24.43
C LYS A 376 -1.95 14.27 -23.68
N ASN A 377 -1.30 15.16 -22.92
CA ASN A 377 -1.98 16.32 -22.35
C ASN A 377 -2.36 17.28 -23.48
N LEU A 378 -3.62 17.75 -23.47
CA LEU A 378 -4.14 18.70 -24.46
C LEU A 378 -4.19 20.12 -23.90
N PHE A 379 -4.63 20.26 -22.65
CA PHE A 379 -4.79 21.54 -21.98
C PHE A 379 -4.43 21.40 -20.49
N GLY A 380 -3.77 22.43 -19.96
CA GLY A 380 -3.27 22.46 -18.58
C GLY A 380 -1.77 22.13 -18.49
N ASN A 381 -1.17 22.38 -17.33
CA ASN A 381 0.29 22.33 -17.16
C ASN A 381 0.74 21.21 -16.22
N ARG A 382 -0.19 20.54 -15.50
CA ARG A 382 0.15 19.55 -14.47
C ARG A 382 -0.13 18.10 -14.87
N LEU A 383 -0.97 17.87 -15.89
CA LEU A 383 -1.02 16.55 -16.52
C LEU A 383 0.19 16.35 -17.39
N GLY A 384 0.78 15.19 -17.29
CA GLY A 384 1.91 14.83 -18.12
C GLY A 384 1.54 13.96 -19.32
N ASP A 385 2.57 13.58 -20.07
CA ASP A 385 2.48 12.68 -21.20
C ASP A 385 2.94 11.27 -20.80
N LEU A 386 2.41 10.25 -21.44
CA LEU A 386 2.77 8.85 -21.21
C LEU A 386 2.91 8.11 -22.53
N LEU A 387 4.02 7.40 -22.69
CA LEU A 387 4.18 6.34 -23.68
C LEU A 387 4.58 5.07 -22.94
N ASN A 388 3.79 4.04 -23.06
CA ASN A 388 4.07 2.71 -22.53
C ASN A 388 4.04 1.71 -23.67
N PHE A 389 5.05 0.88 -23.77
CA PHE A 389 5.11 -0.24 -24.70
C PHE A 389 5.54 -1.50 -23.96
N LYS A 390 4.87 -2.61 -24.21
CA LYS A 390 5.18 -3.89 -23.59
C LYS A 390 4.99 -5.03 -24.57
N LEU A 391 5.96 -5.94 -24.62
CA LEU A 391 5.95 -7.20 -25.33
C LEU A 391 6.04 -8.33 -24.30
N ASP A 392 5.03 -9.17 -24.21
CA ASP A 392 5.01 -10.37 -23.37
C ASP A 392 5.05 -11.62 -24.25
N SER A 393 5.87 -12.61 -23.91
CA SER A 393 5.76 -13.93 -24.51
C SER A 393 4.48 -14.62 -24.03
N ASN A 394 3.74 -15.19 -24.95
CA ASN A 394 2.48 -15.90 -24.68
C ASN A 394 2.61 -17.40 -25.00
N ASN A 395 3.74 -17.99 -24.64
CA ASN A 395 4.00 -19.39 -24.83
C ASN A 395 3.69 -20.17 -23.54
N GLU A 396 3.12 -21.35 -23.66
CA GLU A 396 3.10 -22.36 -22.59
C GLU A 396 4.50 -22.97 -22.34
N SER A 397 5.56 -22.31 -22.87
CA SER A 397 6.94 -22.74 -22.71
C SER A 397 7.42 -22.57 -21.27
N GLU A 398 8.46 -23.30 -20.89
CA GLU A 398 9.12 -23.21 -19.59
C GLU A 398 9.72 -21.83 -19.30
N ILE A 399 9.87 -20.99 -20.34
CA ILE A 399 10.45 -19.67 -20.27
C ILE A 399 9.46 -18.63 -20.80
N ASN A 400 9.05 -17.71 -19.92
CA ASN A 400 8.23 -16.55 -20.28
C ASN A 400 9.04 -15.28 -20.04
N TYR A 401 8.97 -14.34 -20.99
CA TYR A 401 9.66 -13.06 -20.86
C TYR A 401 8.74 -11.88 -21.17
N SER A 402 9.11 -10.74 -20.60
CA SER A 402 8.48 -9.44 -20.84
C SER A 402 9.58 -8.42 -21.10
N LEU A 403 9.42 -7.62 -22.15
CA LEU A 403 10.25 -6.45 -22.46
C LEU A 403 9.34 -5.24 -22.53
N GLY A 404 9.76 -4.10 -21.98
CA GLY A 404 8.96 -2.90 -22.08
C GLY A 404 9.75 -1.61 -21.93
N LEU A 405 9.12 -0.56 -22.44
CA LEU A 405 9.61 0.82 -22.40
C LEU A 405 8.49 1.72 -21.88
N ASP A 406 8.77 2.48 -20.83
CA ASP A 406 7.90 3.54 -20.32
C ASP A 406 8.62 4.88 -20.51
N ILE A 407 7.94 5.85 -21.10
CA ILE A 407 8.37 7.26 -21.15
C ILE A 407 7.21 8.05 -20.54
N LEU A 408 7.49 8.73 -19.45
CA LEU A 408 6.51 9.39 -18.63
C LEU A 408 7.00 10.79 -18.28
N SER A 409 6.10 11.78 -18.41
CA SER A 409 6.21 13.03 -17.66
C SER A 409 5.03 13.14 -16.71
N LYS A 410 5.22 13.72 -15.54
CA LYS A 410 4.13 13.98 -14.59
C LYS A 410 4.53 15.01 -13.55
N HIS A 411 3.52 15.60 -12.94
CA HIS A 411 3.71 16.49 -11.81
C HIS A 411 4.26 15.74 -10.59
N SER A 412 5.24 16.33 -9.90
CA SER A 412 5.90 15.69 -8.73
C SER A 412 4.97 15.49 -7.54
N GLY A 413 3.92 16.30 -7.45
CA GLY A 413 2.92 16.30 -6.37
C GLY A 413 2.67 17.72 -5.87
N PHE A 414 1.41 18.05 -5.57
CA PHE A 414 1.03 19.42 -5.17
C PHE A 414 1.73 19.89 -3.91
N HIS A 415 2.07 18.98 -3.01
CA HIS A 415 2.77 19.30 -1.77
C HIS A 415 4.17 19.84 -1.99
N PHE A 416 4.85 19.50 -3.09
CA PHE A 416 6.13 20.11 -3.48
C PHE A 416 5.96 21.51 -4.05
N GLU A 417 4.81 21.83 -4.62
CA GLU A 417 4.55 23.17 -5.15
C GLU A 417 4.10 24.15 -4.09
N LEU A 418 3.17 23.75 -3.22
CA LEU A 418 2.58 24.65 -2.25
C LEU A 418 2.37 23.96 -0.92
N PHE A 419 2.86 24.60 0.13
CA PHE A 419 2.62 24.22 1.51
C PHE A 419 2.73 25.44 2.43
N ASP A 420 1.83 25.50 3.40
CA ASP A 420 1.85 26.51 4.46
C ASP A 420 1.76 25.84 5.82
N SER A 421 2.60 26.30 6.74
CA SER A 421 2.62 25.87 8.12
C SER A 421 2.42 27.05 9.08
N ALA A 422 1.95 26.76 10.28
CA ALA A 422 1.96 27.72 11.39
C ALA A 422 3.39 28.03 11.90
N TYR A 423 4.36 27.20 11.57
CA TYR A 423 5.78 27.53 11.78
C TYR A 423 6.22 28.59 10.77
N GLU A 424 6.69 29.74 11.25
CA GLU A 424 6.87 30.97 10.47
C GLU A 424 7.76 30.82 9.23
N LYS A 425 8.74 29.92 9.27
CA LYS A 425 9.69 29.69 8.16
C LYS A 425 9.39 28.45 7.31
N VAL A 426 8.31 27.74 7.60
CA VAL A 426 7.94 26.50 6.90
C VAL A 426 6.77 26.77 5.97
N SER A 427 7.05 27.47 4.90
CA SER A 427 6.08 27.73 3.84
C SER A 427 6.82 27.85 2.50
N TRP A 428 6.20 27.40 1.42
CA TRP A 428 6.74 27.53 0.07
C TRP A 428 5.65 27.60 -0.99
N SER A 429 6.00 28.28 -2.08
CA SER A 429 5.26 28.28 -3.33
C SER A 429 6.27 28.18 -4.46
N ASN A 430 6.32 27.03 -5.13
CA ASN A 430 7.32 26.69 -6.14
C ASN A 430 6.66 26.47 -7.49
N ASP A 431 7.35 26.85 -8.57
CA ASP A 431 7.02 26.45 -9.93
C ASP A 431 8.00 25.35 -10.35
N LEU A 432 7.55 24.09 -10.31
CA LEU A 432 8.39 22.92 -10.57
C LEU A 432 8.21 22.39 -11.98
N LYS A 433 9.31 22.03 -12.63
CA LYS A 433 9.28 21.28 -13.88
C LYS A 433 8.68 19.89 -13.67
N LEU A 434 7.99 19.37 -14.69
CA LEU A 434 7.48 18.00 -14.65
C LEU A 434 8.63 16.99 -14.47
N LEU A 435 8.42 16.05 -13.55
CA LEU A 435 9.26 14.86 -13.39
C LEU A 435 9.20 14.05 -14.68
N LYS A 436 10.36 13.71 -15.26
CA LYS A 436 10.45 12.87 -16.46
C LYS A 436 11.13 11.56 -16.12
N ILE A 437 10.53 10.45 -16.53
CA ILE A 437 11.06 9.10 -16.29
C ILE A 437 11.07 8.35 -17.62
N LYS A 438 12.25 7.81 -17.98
CA LYS A 438 12.40 6.83 -19.07
C LYS A 438 12.83 5.51 -18.42
N ASN A 439 12.02 4.47 -18.55
CA ASN A 439 12.26 3.17 -17.93
C ASN A 439 12.29 2.09 -19.00
N LEU A 440 13.41 1.42 -19.13
CA LEU A 440 13.55 0.19 -19.92
C LEU A 440 13.55 -0.98 -18.94
N PHE A 441 12.66 -1.96 -19.14
CA PHE A 441 12.62 -3.11 -18.27
C PHE A 441 12.60 -4.42 -19.07
N PHE A 442 13.23 -5.42 -18.47
CA PHE A 442 13.22 -6.80 -18.95
C PHE A 442 12.90 -7.72 -17.78
N LYS A 443 12.00 -8.67 -17.99
CA LYS A 443 11.68 -9.70 -17.02
C LYS A 443 11.65 -11.05 -17.70
N ILE A 444 12.24 -12.06 -17.05
CA ILE A 444 12.18 -13.46 -17.47
C ILE A 444 11.72 -14.32 -16.30
N ASN A 445 10.81 -15.25 -16.56
CA ASN A 445 10.38 -16.26 -15.62
C ASN A 445 10.68 -17.63 -16.20
N SER A 446 11.37 -18.46 -15.44
CA SER A 446 11.72 -19.82 -15.81
C SER A 446 11.60 -20.74 -14.61
N ASN A 447 11.17 -21.99 -14.87
CA ASN A 447 11.19 -23.02 -13.84
C ASN A 447 12.62 -23.33 -13.37
N LEU A 448 13.62 -23.21 -14.25
CA LEU A 448 15.01 -23.50 -13.94
C LEU A 448 15.69 -22.36 -13.16
N PHE A 449 15.57 -21.10 -13.63
CA PHE A 449 16.31 -19.95 -13.07
C PHE A 449 15.47 -19.12 -12.09
N GLY A 450 14.15 -19.34 -12.03
CA GLY A 450 13.23 -18.50 -11.27
C GLY A 450 12.81 -17.26 -12.03
N SER A 451 12.53 -16.18 -11.32
CA SER A 451 12.16 -14.87 -11.88
C SER A 451 13.35 -13.92 -11.80
N LEU A 452 13.76 -13.39 -12.95
CA LEU A 452 14.77 -12.32 -13.07
C LEU A 452 14.08 -11.08 -13.61
N SER A 453 14.39 -9.91 -13.06
CA SER A 453 14.00 -8.63 -13.63
C SER A 453 15.15 -7.63 -13.61
N LEU A 454 15.22 -6.84 -14.65
CA LEU A 454 16.18 -5.74 -14.84
C LEU A 454 15.39 -4.49 -15.20
N ASP A 455 15.58 -3.42 -14.44
CA ASP A 455 15.02 -2.11 -14.71
C ASP A 455 16.16 -1.10 -14.85
N TYR A 456 16.18 -0.32 -15.93
CA TYR A 456 17.08 0.80 -16.10
C TYR A 456 16.27 2.08 -16.31
N ARG A 457 16.50 3.07 -15.44
CA ARG A 457 15.71 4.31 -15.41
C ARG A 457 16.59 5.53 -15.52
N LEU A 458 16.13 6.48 -16.33
CA LEU A 458 16.63 7.85 -16.37
C LEU A 458 15.55 8.74 -15.77
N ILE A 459 15.92 9.51 -14.76
CA ILE A 459 14.98 10.31 -13.98
C ILE A 459 15.48 11.76 -14.02
N ASP A 460 14.71 12.64 -14.67
CA ASP A 460 15.01 14.07 -14.79
C ASP A 460 14.04 14.86 -13.92
N ASN A 461 14.48 15.98 -13.38
CA ASN A 461 13.69 16.90 -12.55
C ASN A 461 13.10 16.22 -11.28
N LEU A 462 13.88 15.40 -10.61
CA LEU A 462 13.45 14.77 -9.34
C LEU A 462 13.31 15.83 -8.26
N ALA A 463 12.10 16.04 -7.75
CA ALA A 463 11.85 16.89 -6.60
C ALA A 463 12.10 16.11 -5.30
N TYR A 464 12.68 16.79 -4.31
CA TYR A 464 13.03 16.23 -3.02
C TYR A 464 12.92 17.27 -1.90
N PHE A 465 12.84 16.80 -0.66
CA PHE A 465 12.94 17.64 0.52
C PHE A 465 14.33 17.55 1.11
N GLU A 466 14.84 18.67 1.59
CA GLU A 466 16.05 18.77 2.42
C GLU A 466 15.76 19.61 3.67
N LEU A 467 16.61 19.51 4.67
CA LEU A 467 16.59 20.41 5.83
C LEU A 467 17.67 21.47 5.67
N LEU A 468 17.28 22.70 5.83
CA LEU A 468 18.22 23.82 5.92
C LEU A 468 18.47 24.16 7.38
N ASN A 469 19.74 24.33 7.72
CA ASN A 469 20.13 24.92 8.99
C ASN A 469 19.67 26.38 8.99
N ASN A 470 18.86 26.72 9.95
CA ASN A 470 18.58 28.12 10.23
C ASN A 470 19.63 28.62 11.25
N ASP A 471 20.23 29.76 10.99
CA ASP A 471 21.25 30.34 11.88
C ASP A 471 20.73 30.71 13.29
N THR A 472 19.46 30.47 13.57
CA THR A 472 18.87 30.66 14.89
C THR A 472 19.04 29.37 15.72
N ILE A 473 19.72 29.49 16.83
CA ILE A 473 19.88 28.44 17.83
C ILE A 473 18.65 28.49 18.74
N ASN A 474 18.04 27.31 19.00
CA ASN A 474 16.92 27.18 19.93
C ASN A 474 17.39 27.39 21.40
N ASN A 475 16.43 27.41 22.34
CA ASN A 475 16.71 27.58 23.76
C ASN A 475 17.57 26.46 24.38
N GLU A 476 17.69 25.31 23.68
CA GLU A 476 18.53 24.20 24.09
C GLU A 476 19.89 24.15 23.41
N GLY A 477 20.19 25.15 22.58
CA GLY A 477 21.48 25.23 21.86
C GLY A 477 21.51 24.47 20.54
N GLU A 478 20.37 23.96 20.06
CA GLU A 478 20.25 23.24 18.79
C GLU A 478 19.86 24.18 17.64
N VAL A 479 20.30 23.84 16.44
CA VAL A 479 19.95 24.55 15.21
C VAL A 479 18.58 24.16 14.73
N ASN A 480 17.71 25.12 14.46
CA ASN A 480 16.40 24.86 13.86
C ASN A 480 16.54 24.31 12.45
N LEU A 481 15.87 23.22 12.15
CA LEU A 481 15.93 22.53 10.89
C LEU A 481 14.63 22.74 10.09
N ILE A 482 14.71 23.53 9.03
CA ILE A 482 13.56 23.93 8.22
C ILE A 482 13.47 23.06 6.96
N PRO A 483 12.37 22.33 6.75
CA PRO A 483 12.17 21.59 5.51
C PRO A 483 11.98 22.54 4.32
N LYS A 484 12.70 22.28 3.25
CA LYS A 484 12.64 22.99 1.98
C LYS A 484 12.51 22.02 0.81
N VAL A 485 11.88 22.47 -0.25
CA VAL A 485 11.77 21.73 -1.52
C VAL A 485 12.85 22.17 -2.46
N ASN A 486 13.54 21.20 -3.06
CA ASN A 486 14.43 21.40 -4.18
C ASN A 486 14.10 20.47 -5.34
N GLN A 487 14.59 20.80 -6.53
CA GLN A 487 14.45 19.98 -7.71
C GLN A 487 15.85 19.76 -8.34
N TYR A 488 16.19 18.49 -8.54
CA TYR A 488 17.48 18.11 -9.09
C TYR A 488 17.51 18.34 -10.60
N GLU A 489 18.45 19.17 -11.08
CA GLU A 489 18.51 19.58 -12.47
C GLU A 489 19.14 18.52 -13.41
N ASN A 490 20.03 17.69 -12.86
CA ASN A 490 20.70 16.65 -13.63
C ASN A 490 19.90 15.35 -13.67
N THR A 491 20.30 14.41 -14.56
CA THR A 491 19.65 13.11 -14.67
C THR A 491 20.17 12.14 -13.62
N VAL A 492 19.27 11.56 -12.84
CA VAL A 492 19.57 10.40 -11.99
C VAL A 492 19.45 9.13 -12.83
N LYS A 493 20.52 8.32 -12.86
CA LYS A 493 20.53 7.00 -13.52
C LYS A 493 20.36 5.93 -12.47
N TYR A 494 19.33 5.11 -12.60
CA TYR A 494 18.99 4.06 -11.63
C TYR A 494 18.92 2.71 -12.33
N LEU A 495 19.64 1.74 -11.80
CA LEU A 495 19.64 0.35 -12.23
C LEU A 495 19.15 -0.53 -11.09
N LYS A 496 18.17 -1.42 -11.37
CA LYS A 496 17.68 -2.42 -10.43
C LYS A 496 17.68 -3.80 -11.08
N PHE A 497 18.37 -4.74 -10.47
CA PHE A 497 18.33 -6.16 -10.79
C PHE A 497 17.65 -6.91 -9.62
N LYS A 498 16.66 -7.74 -9.93
CA LYS A 498 15.96 -8.55 -8.93
C LYS A 498 15.91 -10.00 -9.36
N TRP A 499 16.34 -10.89 -8.49
CA TRP A 499 16.26 -12.32 -8.67
C TRP A 499 15.43 -12.96 -7.57
N GLN A 500 14.53 -13.90 -7.96
CA GLN A 500 13.67 -14.64 -7.03
C GLN A 500 13.61 -16.11 -7.45
N LYS A 501 13.97 -17.02 -6.53
CA LYS A 501 13.92 -18.46 -6.79
C LYS A 501 13.65 -19.22 -5.50
N GLU A 502 12.68 -20.12 -5.58
CA GLU A 502 12.42 -21.14 -4.55
C GLU A 502 13.05 -22.47 -4.99
N PHE A 503 13.96 -22.98 -4.16
CA PHE A 503 14.53 -24.31 -4.29
C PHE A 503 13.79 -25.25 -3.35
N ARG A 504 13.36 -26.41 -3.85
CA ARG A 504 12.60 -27.41 -3.08
C ARG A 504 13.38 -28.69 -2.96
N PHE A 505 13.49 -29.20 -1.73
CA PHE A 505 14.18 -30.42 -1.35
C PHE A 505 13.23 -31.30 -0.52
N GLY A 506 12.35 -32.02 -1.21
CA GLY A 506 11.29 -32.80 -0.55
C GLY A 506 10.33 -31.90 0.24
N LYS A 507 10.34 -32.00 1.55
CA LYS A 507 9.48 -31.20 2.46
C LYS A 507 10.10 -29.85 2.86
N PHE A 508 11.35 -29.61 2.54
CA PHE A 508 12.07 -28.36 2.80
C PHE A 508 12.11 -27.49 1.55
N ALA A 509 12.17 -26.20 1.76
CA ALA A 509 12.36 -25.23 0.67
C ALA A 509 13.21 -24.05 1.16
N LEU A 510 13.97 -23.47 0.21
CA LEU A 510 14.71 -22.24 0.38
C LEU A 510 14.19 -21.22 -0.65
N ASP A 511 13.45 -20.23 -0.19
CA ASP A 511 12.91 -19.15 -1.02
C ASP A 511 13.79 -17.92 -0.92
N ASN A 512 14.46 -17.59 -2.02
CA ASN A 512 15.41 -16.49 -2.13
C ASN A 512 14.83 -15.34 -2.91
N SER A 513 15.04 -14.13 -2.44
CA SER A 513 14.76 -12.87 -3.12
C SER A 513 15.95 -11.94 -2.91
N ILE A 514 16.63 -11.57 -3.97
CA ILE A 514 17.80 -10.70 -3.95
C ILE A 514 17.56 -9.53 -4.91
N ILE A 515 17.82 -8.32 -4.45
CA ILE A 515 17.80 -7.10 -5.24
C ILE A 515 19.19 -6.48 -5.14
N TYR A 516 19.79 -6.25 -6.30
CA TYR A 516 20.96 -5.40 -6.44
C TYR A 516 20.56 -4.13 -7.18
N GLN A 517 20.98 -2.98 -6.69
CA GLN A 517 20.67 -1.70 -7.31
C GLN A 517 21.82 -0.71 -7.22
N SER A 518 21.86 0.21 -8.16
CA SER A 518 22.87 1.25 -8.24
C SER A 518 22.25 2.55 -8.71
N VAL A 519 22.65 3.64 -8.06
CA VAL A 519 22.25 5.01 -8.40
C VAL A 519 23.49 5.78 -8.79
N SER A 520 23.48 6.38 -10.00
CA SER A 520 24.51 7.29 -10.48
C SER A 520 23.94 8.70 -10.58
N GLN A 521 24.51 9.63 -9.81
CA GLN A 521 24.06 11.01 -9.64
C GLN A 521 25.23 11.86 -9.13
N ASP A 522 25.25 13.15 -9.43
CA ASP A 522 26.32 14.05 -8.99
C ASP A 522 26.11 14.48 -7.52
N GLN A 523 24.88 14.75 -7.13
CA GLN A 523 24.45 15.00 -5.75
C GLN A 523 23.58 13.87 -5.27
N LYS A 524 23.66 13.52 -3.97
CA LYS A 524 22.93 12.41 -3.38
C LYS A 524 21.48 12.80 -3.06
N VAL A 525 20.64 12.81 -4.08
CA VAL A 525 19.21 13.15 -3.96
C VAL A 525 18.29 11.92 -3.96
N LEU A 526 18.77 10.78 -4.44
CA LEU A 526 18.10 9.48 -4.38
C LEU A 526 18.99 8.50 -3.60
N ASN A 527 18.63 8.21 -2.38
CA ASN A 527 19.42 7.43 -1.43
C ASN A 527 18.81 6.04 -1.25
N LEU A 528 19.49 5.00 -1.74
CA LEU A 528 19.03 3.61 -1.71
C LEU A 528 20.16 2.65 -1.33
N PRO A 529 19.85 1.53 -0.62
CA PRO A 529 20.84 0.51 -0.35
C PRO A 529 21.18 -0.28 -1.63
N ASN A 530 22.46 -0.62 -1.84
CA ASN A 530 22.88 -1.34 -3.04
C ASN A 530 22.38 -2.80 -3.06
N LEU A 531 22.21 -3.42 -1.89
CA LEU A 531 21.80 -4.82 -1.76
C LEU A 531 20.63 -4.95 -0.79
N ILE A 532 19.60 -5.68 -1.22
CA ILE A 532 18.47 -6.09 -0.37
C ILE A 532 18.30 -7.59 -0.57
N THR A 533 18.20 -8.36 0.50
CA THR A 533 17.95 -9.79 0.40
C THR A 533 16.96 -10.27 1.44
N ARG A 534 16.12 -11.23 1.03
CA ARG A 534 15.29 -12.04 1.91
C ARG A 534 15.45 -13.51 1.53
N ASN A 535 15.89 -14.31 2.47
CA ASN A 535 16.11 -15.73 2.32
C ASN A 535 15.29 -16.48 3.38
N THR A 536 14.35 -17.31 2.94
CA THR A 536 13.45 -18.03 3.82
C THR A 536 13.67 -19.52 3.67
N PHE A 537 14.19 -20.17 4.72
CA PHE A 537 14.27 -21.62 4.79
C PHE A 537 13.10 -22.13 5.59
N TYR A 538 12.31 -23.05 5.01
CA TYR A 538 11.12 -23.56 5.67
C TYR A 538 10.85 -25.04 5.38
N TYR A 539 10.18 -25.67 6.33
CA TYR A 539 9.59 -26.99 6.23
C TYR A 539 8.09 -26.86 5.97
N SER A 540 7.52 -27.71 5.11
CA SER A 540 6.09 -27.77 4.88
C SER A 540 5.59 -29.20 4.66
N ASN A 541 4.53 -29.58 5.38
CA ASN A 541 3.94 -30.91 5.28
C ASN A 541 2.52 -30.96 5.78
N ASN A 542 1.78 -32.01 5.38
CA ASN A 542 0.53 -32.41 6.02
C ASN A 542 0.84 -33.25 7.26
N VAL A 543 0.22 -32.90 8.38
CA VAL A 543 0.36 -33.61 9.66
C VAL A 543 -1.02 -34.05 10.18
N PHE A 544 -1.03 -34.89 11.24
CA PHE A 544 -2.26 -35.42 11.85
C PHE A 544 -3.21 -36.07 10.84
N LYS A 545 -2.72 -37.06 10.08
CA LYS A 545 -3.49 -37.76 9.02
C LYS A 545 -4.09 -36.78 7.99
N ARG A 546 -3.38 -35.72 7.62
CA ARG A 546 -3.77 -34.63 6.73
C ARG A 546 -4.84 -33.68 7.26
N ALA A 547 -5.14 -33.70 8.57
CA ALA A 547 -6.07 -32.76 9.18
C ALA A 547 -5.53 -31.33 9.23
N MET A 548 -4.19 -31.19 9.27
CA MET A 548 -3.50 -29.89 9.28
C MET A 548 -2.35 -29.85 8.27
N PHE A 549 -2.25 -28.77 7.53
CA PHE A 549 -1.04 -28.43 6.77
C PHE A 549 -0.22 -27.42 7.56
N ILE A 550 1.05 -27.69 7.79
CA ILE A 550 1.97 -26.84 8.52
C ILE A 550 3.07 -26.32 7.59
N GLN A 551 3.48 -25.06 7.81
CA GLN A 551 4.67 -24.46 7.24
C GLN A 551 5.40 -23.70 8.34
N THR A 552 6.65 -24.04 8.61
CA THR A 552 7.45 -23.41 9.66
C THR A 552 8.88 -23.20 9.19
N GLY A 553 9.51 -22.13 9.62
CA GLY A 553 10.86 -21.82 9.18
C GLY A 553 11.38 -20.48 9.68
N PHE A 554 12.51 -20.11 9.13
CA PHE A 554 13.22 -18.89 9.42
C PHE A 554 13.29 -18.00 8.18
N THR A 555 13.14 -16.70 8.38
CA THR A 555 13.30 -15.68 7.33
C THR A 555 14.43 -14.75 7.74
N PHE A 556 15.48 -14.72 6.94
CA PHE A 556 16.59 -13.79 7.05
C PHE A 556 16.32 -12.60 6.11
N ASN A 557 16.36 -11.38 6.65
CA ASN A 557 16.26 -10.14 5.88
C ASN A 557 17.52 -9.31 6.13
N TYR A 558 18.03 -8.69 5.08
CA TYR A 558 19.21 -7.84 5.17
C TYR A 558 19.17 -6.77 4.07
N PHE A 559 19.68 -5.58 4.36
CA PHE A 559 19.97 -4.53 3.39
C PHE A 559 21.31 -3.84 3.74
N SER A 560 22.04 -3.43 2.71
CA SER A 560 23.36 -2.81 2.89
C SER A 560 23.22 -1.42 3.52
N LYS A 561 24.28 -0.96 4.20
CA LYS A 561 24.34 0.40 4.77
C LYS A 561 24.22 1.49 3.70
N TYR A 562 23.40 2.50 3.97
CA TYR A 562 23.20 3.67 3.11
C TYR A 562 22.76 4.88 3.91
N PHE A 563 22.86 6.06 3.35
CA PHE A 563 22.27 7.26 3.92
C PHE A 563 20.76 7.25 3.63
N ALA A 564 19.96 6.80 4.57
CA ALA A 564 18.52 6.75 4.38
C ALA A 564 17.92 8.14 4.60
N ASP A 565 16.88 8.43 3.83
CA ASP A 565 16.10 9.63 4.04
C ASP A 565 15.38 9.57 5.40
N GLU A 566 15.29 10.71 6.09
CA GLU A 566 14.66 10.82 7.39
C GLU A 566 13.19 11.22 7.26
N TYR A 567 12.34 10.56 8.06
CA TYR A 567 10.92 10.87 8.10
C TYR A 567 10.65 12.16 8.85
N ASN A 568 9.92 13.08 8.22
CA ASN A 568 9.49 14.33 8.82
C ASN A 568 7.95 14.35 8.88
N PRO A 569 7.35 14.31 10.10
CA PRO A 569 5.91 14.24 10.27
C PRO A 569 5.16 15.52 9.87
N LEU A 570 5.77 16.72 10.01
CA LEU A 570 5.17 17.99 9.64
C LEU A 570 4.77 18.01 8.17
N ILE A 571 5.69 17.57 7.29
CA ILE A 571 5.46 17.49 5.85
C ILE A 571 4.90 16.15 5.40
N SER A 572 4.66 15.19 6.31
CA SER A 572 4.22 13.81 6.01
C SER A 572 5.04 13.16 4.89
N SER A 573 6.32 13.41 4.84
CA SER A 573 7.26 12.98 3.79
C SER A 573 8.65 12.73 4.36
N PHE A 574 9.54 12.27 3.49
CA PHE A 574 10.93 12.03 3.84
C PHE A 574 11.81 13.14 3.24
N HIS A 575 12.85 13.54 3.95
CA HIS A 575 13.88 14.47 3.48
C HIS A 575 15.23 13.78 3.40
N ILE A 576 16.06 14.22 2.46
CA ILE A 576 17.41 13.70 2.32
C ILE A 576 18.31 14.13 3.49
N GLN A 577 19.25 13.30 3.85
CA GLN A 577 20.32 13.58 4.81
C GLN A 577 21.60 12.83 4.44
N SER A 578 22.76 13.29 4.93
CA SER A 578 24.09 12.73 4.65
C SER A 578 24.92 12.44 5.90
N GLU A 579 24.32 12.50 7.08
CA GLU A 579 25.00 12.38 8.36
C GLU A 579 25.01 10.95 8.87
N LYS A 580 23.84 10.29 8.96
CA LYS A 580 23.69 8.97 9.53
C LYS A 580 23.40 7.90 8.48
N LYS A 581 24.24 6.86 8.42
CA LYS A 581 23.94 5.64 7.65
C LYS A 581 23.16 4.67 8.50
N ILE A 582 22.12 4.07 7.93
CA ILE A 582 21.40 2.95 8.53
C ILE A 582 21.55 1.70 7.66
N GLY A 583 21.17 0.55 8.21
CA GLY A 583 21.29 -0.75 7.54
C GLY A 583 22.55 -1.51 7.92
N GLY A 584 22.79 -2.63 7.25
CA GLY A 584 23.93 -3.51 7.56
C GLY A 584 23.68 -4.38 8.79
N PHE A 585 22.48 -4.43 9.32
CA PHE A 585 22.09 -5.33 10.42
C PHE A 585 21.22 -6.48 9.89
N PRO A 586 21.49 -7.71 10.33
CA PRO A 586 20.67 -8.86 9.96
C PRO A 586 19.38 -8.88 10.80
N MET A 587 18.28 -9.21 10.17
CA MET A 587 16.97 -9.39 10.84
C MET A 587 16.53 -10.84 10.61
N LEU A 588 16.44 -11.61 11.70
CA LEU A 588 16.00 -12.99 11.66
C LEU A 588 14.62 -13.13 12.28
N ASP A 589 13.68 -13.67 11.51
CA ASP A 589 12.32 -13.96 11.94
C ASP A 589 12.09 -15.47 11.97
N PHE A 590 11.36 -15.98 12.96
CA PHE A 590 10.85 -17.34 12.99
C PHE A 590 9.34 -17.33 12.78
N PHE A 591 8.80 -18.29 12.05
CA PHE A 591 7.35 -18.37 11.84
C PHE A 591 6.81 -19.81 11.87
N VAL A 592 5.56 -19.92 12.28
CA VAL A 592 4.74 -21.14 12.16
C VAL A 592 3.39 -20.75 11.59
N ASN A 593 3.09 -21.30 10.43
CA ASN A 593 1.79 -21.15 9.76
C ASN A 593 1.09 -22.51 9.75
N ALA A 594 -0.19 -22.54 10.07
CA ALA A 594 -1.00 -23.74 10.02
C ALA A 594 -2.29 -23.50 9.28
N LYS A 595 -2.74 -24.50 8.52
CA LYS A 595 -4.05 -24.52 7.86
C LYS A 595 -4.84 -25.73 8.34
N ILE A 596 -6.00 -25.47 8.91
CA ILE A 596 -6.95 -26.48 9.37
C ILE A 596 -8.28 -26.21 8.69
N LYS A 597 -8.67 -27.04 7.73
CA LYS A 597 -9.85 -26.81 6.88
C LYS A 597 -9.81 -25.40 6.24
N GLN A 598 -10.76 -24.54 6.58
CA GLN A 598 -10.89 -23.17 6.06
C GLN A 598 -10.20 -22.11 6.94
N THR A 599 -9.56 -22.52 8.04
CA THR A 599 -8.89 -21.66 9.00
C THR A 599 -7.38 -21.68 8.79
N ARG A 600 -6.77 -20.51 8.78
CA ARG A 600 -5.31 -20.33 8.76
C ARG A 600 -4.89 -19.66 10.06
N LEU A 601 -3.96 -20.29 10.75
CA LEU A 601 -3.32 -19.76 11.94
C LEU A 601 -1.90 -19.38 11.58
N TYR A 602 -1.40 -18.31 12.16
CA TYR A 602 0.00 -17.98 12.04
C TYR A 602 0.54 -17.43 13.35
N PHE A 603 1.78 -17.78 13.59
CA PHE A 603 2.63 -17.30 14.66
C PHE A 603 3.90 -16.77 14.03
N LYS A 604 4.40 -15.63 14.48
CA LYS A 604 5.66 -15.07 14.02
C LYS A 604 6.41 -14.42 15.20
N ALA A 605 7.65 -14.80 15.39
CA ALA A 605 8.62 -14.13 16.23
C ALA A 605 9.50 -13.27 15.29
N GLU A 606 9.31 -11.96 15.32
CA GLU A 606 10.04 -11.00 14.48
C GLU A 606 11.31 -10.56 15.20
N HIS A 607 12.45 -10.42 14.47
CA HIS A 607 13.72 -9.90 14.92
C HIS A 607 14.28 -10.64 16.17
N ILE A 608 14.29 -11.97 16.12
CA ILE A 608 14.70 -12.84 17.26
C ILE A 608 16.17 -12.65 17.68
N ASN A 609 16.99 -12.07 16.81
CA ASN A 609 18.40 -11.78 17.05
C ASN A 609 18.67 -10.34 17.52
N SER A 610 17.65 -9.52 17.81
CA SER A 610 17.84 -8.12 18.20
C SER A 610 18.71 -7.94 19.46
N SER A 611 18.61 -8.84 20.43
CA SER A 611 19.42 -8.82 21.64
C SER A 611 20.88 -9.25 21.47
N ILE A 612 21.23 -9.81 20.29
CA ILE A 612 22.59 -10.33 20.00
C ILE A 612 23.37 -9.37 19.09
N THR A 613 22.65 -8.60 18.26
CA THR A 613 23.24 -7.77 17.19
C THR A 613 23.50 -6.33 17.60
N GLY A 614 23.22 -5.97 18.84
CA GLY A 614 23.33 -4.61 19.35
C GLY A 614 22.22 -3.69 18.85
N ASN A 615 22.05 -2.54 19.49
CA ASN A 615 20.99 -1.58 19.20
C ASN A 615 21.38 -0.60 18.07
N SER A 616 21.80 -1.11 16.91
CA SER A 616 22.14 -0.30 15.73
C SER A 616 21.13 -0.43 14.60
N PHE A 617 19.91 -0.86 14.90
CA PHE A 617 18.85 -1.12 13.94
C PHE A 617 17.86 0.06 13.84
N TYR A 618 17.80 0.67 12.66
CA TYR A 618 16.97 1.86 12.38
C TYR A 618 16.12 1.67 11.12
N SER A 619 14.93 2.28 11.15
CA SER A 619 14.03 2.39 9.99
C SER A 619 14.21 3.71 9.24
N SER A 620 14.70 4.72 9.93
CA SER A 620 15.07 6.06 9.47
C SER A 620 16.04 6.63 10.53
N PRO A 621 16.89 7.62 10.25
CA PRO A 621 18.00 8.02 11.14
C PRO A 621 17.70 8.17 12.62
N SER A 622 16.59 8.81 12.98
CA SER A 622 16.17 8.97 14.39
C SER A 622 15.05 7.99 14.81
N TYR A 623 14.66 7.05 13.94
CA TYR A 623 13.58 6.10 14.18
C TYR A 623 14.12 4.67 14.26
N PRO A 624 14.25 4.09 15.46
CA PRO A 624 14.64 2.68 15.60
C PRO A 624 13.70 1.73 14.86
N TYR A 625 14.25 0.62 14.36
CA TYR A 625 13.47 -0.50 13.86
C TYR A 625 12.82 -1.25 15.04
N ARG A 626 12.11 -2.30 14.76
CA ARG A 626 11.43 -3.14 15.75
C ARG A 626 12.39 -3.98 16.57
N ASP A 627 12.20 -3.99 17.89
CA ASP A 627 12.78 -4.97 18.78
C ASP A 627 12.17 -6.36 18.55
N PHE A 628 12.62 -7.37 19.30
CA PHE A 628 11.98 -8.68 19.34
C PHE A 628 10.49 -8.58 19.65
N LEU A 629 9.69 -9.27 18.86
CA LEU A 629 8.25 -9.24 18.99
C LEU A 629 7.61 -10.56 18.59
N ILE A 630 6.69 -11.04 19.42
CA ILE A 630 5.84 -12.18 19.10
C ILE A 630 4.49 -11.70 18.58
N ARG A 631 4.08 -12.26 17.43
CA ARG A 631 2.81 -11.98 16.80
C ARG A 631 2.07 -13.24 16.45
N PHE A 632 0.76 -13.21 16.59
CA PHE A 632 -0.13 -14.29 16.15
C PHE A 632 -1.33 -13.72 15.42
N GLY A 633 -2.02 -14.57 14.69
CA GLY A 633 -3.23 -14.21 14.02
C GLY A 633 -3.95 -15.38 13.39
N LEU A 634 -5.17 -15.06 12.96
CA LEU A 634 -6.15 -16.00 12.46
C LEU A 634 -6.78 -15.43 11.19
N VAL A 635 -6.92 -16.26 10.16
CA VAL A 635 -7.78 -15.98 9.01
C VAL A 635 -8.80 -17.08 8.89
N TRP A 636 -10.05 -16.71 8.88
CA TRP A 636 -11.16 -17.64 8.75
C TRP A 636 -12.01 -17.28 7.53
N ASN A 637 -12.15 -18.25 6.61
CA ASN A 637 -12.93 -18.11 5.41
C ASN A 637 -14.20 -18.98 5.52
N PHE A 638 -15.34 -18.35 5.27
CA PHE A 638 -16.62 -19.05 5.17
C PHE A 638 -17.09 -19.04 3.72
N PHE A 639 -17.37 -20.22 3.20
CA PHE A 639 -18.02 -20.47 1.93
C PHE A 639 -19.26 -21.35 2.24
N ASN A 640 -20.44 -20.83 2.04
CA ASN A 640 -21.68 -21.59 2.29
C ASN A 640 -22.21 -22.18 0.98
#